data_b9d2ddf37bb10860d82f22b57f4353fc
#
_entry.id   b9d2ddf37bb10860d82f22b57f4353fc
#
_cell.length_a   1.000
_cell.length_b   1.000
_cell.length_c   1.000
_cell.angle_alpha   90.00
_cell.angle_beta   90.00
_cell.angle_gamma   90.00
#
_symmetry.space_group_name_H-M   'P 1'
#
loop_
_entity.id
_entity.type
_entity.pdbx_description
1 polymer ?
#
loop_
_entity_poly.entity_id
_entity_poly.type
_entity_poly.pdbx_seq_one_letter_code
_entity_poly.pdbx_strand_id
1 'polypeptide(L)'
;MEAGHLITEIKGVGVKTTALFSKLHIETIKDLISYFPRGYDHYEEALPVGELCTGKVQSVRACIVGTPSMVRAKGMVITHAQAGDASGRMKLTWFRMPYLKKALPGGSWHVFRGMVQAGTGGMLLMEQPRVFSQGDYETLAGTWQPKYALTSGLTNHMISKCVRQALEELELPDYLPEEIRRRYRLIGFREAMEKIHFPGSQEDVVMARRRLVFDEFLAFLIQIKRQKKENAGLLIDRPLQPTEDTDRLIAALPYQLTGAQRRVWKQIEADLTGHMAMNRLVQGDVGSGKTILAFLALLVCSANSRQGCLMAPTEVLAVQHFEALTEMTEKYGLCTKPILLTGSMTSKQKKEAYARIKSGDADVIIGTHALIQDKVEYRDLALVVTDEQHRFGVRQRECLANKGEGVHVLVMSATPIPRTLAIVLYGDLEVSVLDEMPKNRLPIKNCVVDPSFRKKAYAFLEAQVEAGHQVYVICPMVEAGEDSADGLENVTDYTEKLKAALNSSIRVAALHGKMKAAQKQEIMDAFGAGQIDVLVSTTVIEVGINVPNATVMLVENAERFGLAQLHQLRGRVGRGHAQSFCIFMTGDGSGAKNKRLDVLNHSNDGFFIANEDLKLRGPGDLFGIRQSGDLDFGLGDIYQDSDVLMLAGELADQVLSGDVVLPEKEFGLFEKSIDYRTI
;
A
#
# COMPACT_ATOMS: atom_id res chain seq x y z
N MET A 1 -0.41 37.35 16.84
CA MET A 1 -1.15 36.10 17.21
C MET A 1 -0.20 34.92 17.05
N GLU A 2 -0.22 33.93 17.96
CA GLU A 2 0.64 32.75 17.85
C GLU A 2 -0.19 31.53 17.43
N ALA A 3 0.40 30.59 16.71
CA ALA A 3 -0.29 29.42 16.15
C ALA A 3 -0.90 28.50 17.24
N GLY A 4 -0.31 28.47 18.43
CA GLY A 4 -0.80 27.69 19.59
C GLY A 4 -1.97 28.32 20.36
N HIS A 5 -2.34 29.55 20.04
CA HIS A 5 -3.47 30.21 20.70
C HIS A 5 -4.81 29.57 20.34
N LEU A 6 -5.81 29.74 21.24
CA LEU A 6 -7.14 29.18 21.03
C LEU A 6 -7.89 29.91 19.88
N ILE A 7 -8.73 29.19 19.16
CA ILE A 7 -9.56 29.72 18.06
C ILE A 7 -10.50 30.86 18.50
N THR A 8 -10.77 30.98 19.83
CA THR A 8 -11.58 32.04 20.38
C THR A 8 -10.98 33.44 20.27
N GLU A 9 -9.67 33.54 19.96
CA GLU A 9 -8.99 34.83 19.73
C GLU A 9 -9.33 35.45 18.37
N ILE A 10 -9.86 34.64 17.45
CA ILE A 10 -10.29 35.09 16.12
C ILE A 10 -11.59 35.91 16.25
N LYS A 11 -11.58 37.14 15.71
CA LYS A 11 -12.76 38.03 15.76
C LYS A 11 -14.00 37.37 15.13
N GLY A 12 -15.07 37.27 15.89
CA GLY A 12 -16.32 36.67 15.47
C GLY A 12 -16.49 35.20 15.82
N VAL A 13 -15.50 34.58 16.48
CA VAL A 13 -15.61 33.23 17.01
C VAL A 13 -16.03 33.30 18.48
N GLY A 14 -17.33 33.20 18.77
CA GLY A 14 -17.87 33.12 20.12
C GLY A 14 -18.08 31.68 20.58
N VAL A 15 -18.50 31.49 21.84
CA VAL A 15 -18.67 30.17 22.49
C VAL A 15 -19.46 29.15 21.65
N LYS A 16 -20.55 29.58 20.96
CA LYS A 16 -21.35 28.71 20.12
C LYS A 16 -20.57 28.25 18.88
N THR A 17 -19.80 29.14 18.29
CA THR A 17 -18.99 28.84 17.09
C THR A 17 -17.80 27.96 17.44
N THR A 18 -17.16 28.19 18.59
CA THR A 18 -16.10 27.31 19.12
C THR A 18 -16.58 25.87 19.27
N ALA A 19 -17.78 25.66 19.85
CA ALA A 19 -18.36 24.34 19.99
C ALA A 19 -18.64 23.64 18.64
N LEU A 20 -18.83 24.40 17.56
CA LEU A 20 -18.95 23.83 16.21
C LEU A 20 -17.59 23.46 15.62
N PHE A 21 -16.56 24.27 15.84
CA PHE A 21 -15.20 23.96 15.42
C PHE A 21 -14.62 22.75 16.18
N SER A 22 -14.91 22.61 17.49
CA SER A 22 -14.50 21.44 18.27
C SER A 22 -15.06 20.12 17.74
N LYS A 23 -16.23 20.12 17.07
CA LYS A 23 -16.76 18.93 16.37
C LYS A 23 -15.92 18.52 15.16
N LEU A 24 -15.10 19.41 14.65
CA LEU A 24 -14.14 19.17 13.56
C LEU A 24 -12.71 19.01 14.09
N HIS A 25 -12.54 18.85 15.42
CA HIS A 25 -11.25 18.78 16.10
C HIS A 25 -10.36 20.02 15.86
N ILE A 26 -10.98 21.20 15.73
CA ILE A 26 -10.31 22.49 15.56
C ILE A 26 -10.45 23.26 16.87
N GLU A 27 -9.36 23.35 17.65
CA GLU A 27 -9.33 24.03 18.97
C GLU A 27 -8.37 25.21 18.96
N THR A 28 -7.28 25.11 18.21
CA THR A 28 -6.23 26.14 18.09
C THR A 28 -6.24 26.78 16.71
N ILE A 29 -5.52 27.90 16.60
CA ILE A 29 -5.30 28.58 15.32
C ILE A 29 -4.49 27.70 14.38
N LYS A 30 -3.53 26.93 14.93
CA LYS A 30 -2.79 25.91 14.18
C LYS A 30 -3.73 24.89 13.52
N ASP A 31 -4.68 24.35 14.30
CA ASP A 31 -5.64 23.38 13.76
C ASP A 31 -6.48 24.00 12.64
N LEU A 32 -6.87 25.26 12.80
CA LEU A 32 -7.67 25.96 11.80
C LEU A 32 -6.93 26.15 10.47
N ILE A 33 -5.66 26.62 10.51
CA ILE A 33 -4.87 26.82 9.26
C ILE A 33 -4.41 25.50 8.67
N SER A 34 -4.32 24.43 9.45
CA SER A 34 -4.03 23.07 9.00
C SER A 34 -5.29 22.31 8.54
N TYR A 35 -6.48 22.92 8.66
CA TYR A 35 -7.73 22.35 8.16
C TYR A 35 -7.88 22.62 6.66
N PHE A 36 -7.20 21.83 5.85
CA PHE A 36 -7.11 22.04 4.41
C PHE A 36 -8.43 21.81 3.67
N PRO A 37 -8.68 22.52 2.57
CA PRO A 37 -9.83 22.30 1.72
C PRO A 37 -9.79 20.89 1.08
N ARG A 38 -10.94 20.22 1.00
CA ARG A 38 -11.11 18.95 0.26
C ARG A 38 -11.16 19.12 -1.25
N GLY A 39 -11.27 20.35 -1.71
CA GLY A 39 -11.35 20.71 -3.13
C GLY A 39 -11.71 22.16 -3.30
N TYR A 40 -11.90 22.57 -4.53
CA TYR A 40 -12.18 23.96 -4.88
C TYR A 40 -13.37 24.05 -5.81
N ASP A 41 -14.07 25.18 -5.77
CA ASP A 41 -15.15 25.57 -6.69
C ASP A 41 -14.65 26.75 -7.53
N HIS A 42 -14.38 26.52 -8.80
CA HIS A 42 -13.97 27.58 -9.70
C HIS A 42 -15.23 28.30 -10.21
N TYR A 43 -15.30 29.60 -9.98
CA TYR A 43 -16.38 30.47 -10.45
C TYR A 43 -15.97 31.09 -11.77
N GLU A 44 -16.30 30.44 -12.87
CA GLU A 44 -16.07 30.97 -14.22
C GLU A 44 -16.93 32.20 -14.46
N GLU A 45 -16.57 33.01 -15.47
CA GLU A 45 -17.44 34.10 -15.91
C GLU A 45 -18.85 33.62 -16.31
N ALA A 46 -19.85 34.45 -16.07
CA ALA A 46 -21.21 34.08 -16.39
C ALA A 46 -21.43 34.12 -17.90
N LEU A 47 -21.85 33.00 -18.48
CA LEU A 47 -22.07 32.81 -19.89
C LEU A 47 -23.48 33.29 -20.28
N PRO A 48 -23.70 33.67 -21.56
CA PRO A 48 -25.08 33.80 -22.12
C PRO A 48 -25.75 32.42 -22.22
N VAL A 49 -27.09 32.41 -22.23
CA VAL A 49 -27.89 31.16 -22.23
C VAL A 49 -27.54 30.24 -23.42
N GLY A 50 -27.29 30.85 -24.61
CA GLY A 50 -26.97 30.09 -25.82
C GLY A 50 -25.63 29.39 -25.84
N GLU A 51 -24.70 29.73 -24.93
CA GLU A 51 -23.36 29.14 -24.82
C GLU A 51 -23.30 28.05 -23.76
N LEU A 52 -24.38 27.78 -23.05
CA LEU A 52 -24.41 26.76 -22.01
C LEU A 52 -24.30 25.34 -22.57
N CYS A 53 -23.45 24.53 -21.94
CA CYS A 53 -23.27 23.12 -22.28
C CYS A 53 -23.94 22.20 -21.24
N THR A 54 -24.71 21.22 -21.69
CA THR A 54 -25.36 20.25 -20.81
C THR A 54 -24.35 19.34 -20.14
N GLY A 55 -24.62 18.90 -18.91
CA GLY A 55 -23.74 18.00 -18.13
C GLY A 55 -22.63 18.72 -17.36
N LYS A 56 -22.58 20.06 -17.39
CA LYS A 56 -21.59 20.86 -16.66
C LYS A 56 -22.25 21.79 -15.64
N VAL A 57 -21.53 22.07 -14.55
CA VAL A 57 -21.91 23.16 -13.63
C VAL A 57 -21.40 24.47 -14.22
N GLN A 58 -22.29 25.35 -14.62
CA GLN A 58 -21.95 26.62 -15.25
C GLN A 58 -22.75 27.76 -14.63
N SER A 59 -22.30 28.98 -14.85
CA SER A 59 -22.93 30.20 -14.40
C SER A 59 -23.50 30.94 -15.61
N VAL A 60 -24.74 31.40 -15.48
CA VAL A 60 -25.46 32.10 -16.54
C VAL A 60 -26.00 33.41 -16.01
N ARG A 61 -25.82 34.50 -16.77
CA ARG A 61 -26.43 35.78 -16.51
C ARG A 61 -27.74 35.88 -17.31
N ALA A 62 -28.87 35.89 -16.62
CA ALA A 62 -30.15 35.90 -17.28
C ALA A 62 -31.19 36.77 -16.54
N CYS A 63 -32.14 37.27 -17.30
CA CYS A 63 -33.30 38.03 -16.81
C CYS A 63 -34.46 37.07 -16.51
N ILE A 64 -35.17 37.29 -15.41
CA ILE A 64 -36.38 36.53 -15.09
C ILE A 64 -37.52 36.93 -16.07
N VAL A 65 -38.05 35.95 -16.79
CA VAL A 65 -39.16 36.12 -17.75
C VAL A 65 -40.48 35.81 -17.06
N GLY A 66 -41.27 36.83 -16.85
CA GLY A 66 -42.56 36.72 -16.17
C GLY A 66 -42.44 36.55 -14.65
N THR A 67 -43.51 36.12 -14.00
CA THR A 67 -43.53 35.90 -12.55
C THR A 67 -43.31 34.44 -12.24
N PRO A 68 -42.38 34.10 -11.31
CA PRO A 68 -42.15 32.71 -10.89
C PRO A 68 -43.43 32.05 -10.35
N SER A 69 -43.68 30.82 -10.78
CA SER A 69 -44.84 30.03 -10.37
C SER A 69 -44.48 29.06 -9.23
N MET A 70 -45.46 28.73 -8.40
CA MET A 70 -45.31 27.73 -7.35
C MET A 70 -46.34 26.61 -7.54
N VAL A 71 -45.85 25.39 -7.46
CA VAL A 71 -46.68 24.18 -7.51
C VAL A 71 -46.45 23.37 -6.24
N ARG A 72 -47.52 22.81 -5.67
CA ARG A 72 -47.40 21.83 -4.57
C ARG A 72 -47.61 20.44 -5.15
N ALA A 73 -46.57 19.61 -5.05
CA ALA A 73 -46.61 18.22 -5.48
C ALA A 73 -46.00 17.30 -4.38
N LYS A 74 -46.69 16.22 -4.04
CA LYS A 74 -46.30 15.24 -3.05
C LYS A 74 -45.82 15.85 -1.71
N GLY A 75 -46.52 16.87 -1.21
CA GLY A 75 -46.18 17.54 0.05
C GLY A 75 -45.00 18.53 -0.02
N MET A 76 -44.39 18.71 -1.19
CA MET A 76 -43.29 19.66 -1.42
C MET A 76 -43.79 20.89 -2.21
N VAL A 77 -43.22 22.05 -1.87
CA VAL A 77 -43.39 23.28 -2.64
C VAL A 77 -42.25 23.35 -3.67
N ILE A 78 -42.60 23.45 -4.94
CA ILE A 78 -41.68 23.59 -6.06
C ILE A 78 -41.88 24.99 -6.65
N THR A 79 -40.80 25.75 -6.75
CA THR A 79 -40.80 27.07 -7.39
C THR A 79 -40.18 26.92 -8.78
N HIS A 80 -40.89 27.36 -9.81
CA HIS A 80 -40.40 27.40 -11.19
C HIS A 80 -40.29 28.84 -11.65
N ALA A 81 -39.20 29.14 -12.35
CA ALA A 81 -39.02 30.39 -13.07
C ALA A 81 -38.52 30.12 -14.49
N GLN A 82 -38.80 31.01 -15.39
CA GLN A 82 -38.15 31.10 -16.68
C GLN A 82 -37.13 32.24 -16.61
N ALA A 83 -35.93 32.00 -17.09
CA ALA A 83 -34.90 33.01 -17.24
C ALA A 83 -34.38 33.00 -18.67
N GLY A 84 -33.92 34.11 -19.16
CA GLY A 84 -33.37 34.21 -20.51
C GLY A 84 -32.64 35.52 -20.77
N ASP A 85 -31.99 35.55 -21.91
CA ASP A 85 -31.30 36.70 -22.47
C ASP A 85 -31.59 36.81 -23.99
N ALA A 86 -30.77 37.58 -24.71
CA ALA A 86 -30.91 37.69 -26.16
C ALA A 86 -30.56 36.40 -26.92
N SER A 87 -29.83 35.48 -26.31
CA SER A 87 -29.30 34.23 -26.92
C SER A 87 -30.25 33.03 -26.71
N GLY A 88 -31.13 33.06 -25.69
CA GLY A 88 -31.97 31.93 -25.40
C GLY A 88 -32.81 32.04 -24.13
N ARG A 89 -33.56 30.97 -23.84
CA ARG A 89 -34.36 30.84 -22.62
C ARG A 89 -34.09 29.50 -21.95
N MET A 90 -34.20 29.46 -20.62
CA MET A 90 -34.02 28.28 -19.80
C MET A 90 -35.05 28.19 -18.68
N LYS A 91 -35.29 27.01 -18.14
CA LYS A 91 -36.15 26.77 -16.99
C LYS A 91 -35.30 26.57 -15.73
N LEU A 92 -35.71 27.24 -14.65
CA LEU A 92 -35.11 27.13 -13.34
C LEU A 92 -36.12 26.50 -12.38
N THR A 93 -35.65 25.57 -11.53
CA THR A 93 -36.52 24.85 -10.60
C THR A 93 -35.84 24.75 -9.22
N TRP A 94 -36.60 25.12 -8.17
CA TRP A 94 -36.17 24.98 -6.78
C TRP A 94 -37.20 24.22 -5.97
N PHE A 95 -36.71 23.36 -5.09
CA PHE A 95 -37.55 22.61 -4.16
C PHE A 95 -37.44 23.21 -2.76
N ARG A 96 -38.59 23.33 -2.06
CA ARG A 96 -38.68 23.85 -0.68
C ARG A 96 -38.21 25.30 -0.50
N MET A 97 -38.20 26.12 -1.54
CA MET A 97 -37.76 27.52 -1.52
C MET A 97 -38.88 28.49 -1.99
N PRO A 98 -40.03 28.60 -1.26
CA PRO A 98 -41.14 29.46 -1.69
C PRO A 98 -40.81 30.95 -1.69
N TYR A 99 -39.83 31.38 -0.90
CA TYR A 99 -39.40 32.79 -0.80
C TYR A 99 -38.84 33.33 -2.12
N LEU A 100 -38.30 32.45 -2.98
CA LEU A 100 -37.74 32.86 -4.28
C LEU A 100 -38.76 33.48 -5.21
N LYS A 101 -40.06 33.20 -5.05
CA LYS A 101 -41.10 33.87 -5.82
C LYS A 101 -41.10 35.39 -5.58
N LYS A 102 -40.80 35.83 -4.38
CA LYS A 102 -40.69 37.27 -4.02
C LYS A 102 -39.31 37.83 -4.34
N ALA A 103 -38.27 37.01 -4.18
CA ALA A 103 -36.86 37.41 -4.37
C ALA A 103 -36.46 37.57 -5.85
N LEU A 104 -37.22 36.95 -6.79
CA LEU A 104 -36.95 36.96 -8.22
C LEU A 104 -38.11 37.62 -8.98
N PRO A 105 -38.27 38.94 -8.92
CA PRO A 105 -39.36 39.63 -9.66
C PRO A 105 -39.10 39.55 -11.17
N GLY A 106 -40.16 39.49 -11.94
CA GLY A 106 -40.08 39.53 -13.40
C GLY A 106 -39.33 40.77 -13.89
N GLY A 107 -38.44 40.61 -14.85
CA GLY A 107 -37.58 41.67 -15.37
C GLY A 107 -36.27 41.88 -14.60
N SER A 108 -36.03 41.20 -13.47
CA SER A 108 -34.79 41.32 -12.72
C SER A 108 -33.69 40.46 -13.32
N TRP A 109 -32.47 40.99 -13.32
CA TRP A 109 -31.26 40.30 -13.78
C TRP A 109 -30.52 39.66 -12.59
N HIS A 110 -30.19 38.39 -12.75
CA HIS A 110 -29.45 37.61 -11.76
C HIS A 110 -28.41 36.71 -12.43
N VAL A 111 -27.46 36.22 -11.66
CA VAL A 111 -26.58 35.13 -12.10
C VAL A 111 -27.02 33.85 -11.41
N PHE A 112 -27.26 32.82 -12.22
CA PHE A 112 -27.66 31.49 -11.77
C PHE A 112 -26.50 30.52 -11.99
N ARG A 113 -26.11 29.76 -10.96
CA ARG A 113 -25.06 28.77 -11.05
C ARG A 113 -25.58 27.39 -10.66
N GLY A 114 -25.46 26.43 -11.57
CA GLY A 114 -25.95 25.07 -11.34
C GLY A 114 -25.58 24.12 -12.48
N MET A 115 -25.96 22.86 -12.32
CA MET A 115 -25.83 21.84 -13.36
C MET A 115 -26.79 22.12 -14.49
N VAL A 116 -26.30 22.28 -15.70
CA VAL A 116 -27.10 22.49 -16.90
C VAL A 116 -27.55 21.12 -17.42
N GLN A 117 -28.86 20.97 -17.59
CA GLN A 117 -29.48 19.73 -18.09
C GLN A 117 -30.32 20.03 -19.35
N ALA A 118 -30.45 18.99 -20.18
CA ALA A 118 -31.37 19.05 -21.31
C ALA A 118 -32.81 18.77 -20.84
N GLY A 119 -33.71 19.73 -21.02
CA GLY A 119 -35.13 19.57 -20.76
C GLY A 119 -35.91 19.10 -21.99
N THR A 120 -37.22 18.87 -21.83
CA THR A 120 -38.11 18.48 -22.92
C THR A 120 -38.21 19.59 -23.99
N GLY A 121 -38.12 19.20 -25.27
CA GLY A 121 -38.22 20.13 -26.39
C GLY A 121 -36.98 20.99 -26.64
N GLY A 122 -35.80 20.56 -26.15
CA GLY A 122 -34.52 21.28 -26.37
C GLY A 122 -34.31 22.50 -25.45
N MET A 123 -35.19 22.75 -24.51
CA MET A 123 -35.03 23.83 -23.53
C MET A 123 -34.02 23.44 -22.47
N LEU A 124 -33.09 24.33 -22.11
CA LEU A 124 -32.17 24.14 -21.03
C LEU A 124 -32.84 24.24 -19.67
N LEU A 125 -32.40 23.40 -18.72
CA LEU A 125 -32.94 23.32 -17.37
C LEU A 125 -31.77 23.39 -16.34
N MET A 126 -31.97 24.14 -15.25
CA MET A 126 -31.18 24.03 -14.03
C MET A 126 -32.07 23.68 -12.84
N GLU A 127 -31.68 22.68 -12.08
CA GLU A 127 -32.32 22.31 -10.81
C GLU A 127 -31.51 22.83 -9.64
N GLN A 128 -32.17 23.45 -8.67
CA GLN A 128 -31.55 24.02 -7.46
C GLN A 128 -30.34 24.95 -7.74
N PRO A 129 -30.37 25.83 -8.80
CA PRO A 129 -29.27 26.73 -9.01
C PRO A 129 -29.11 27.69 -7.83
N ARG A 130 -27.85 28.02 -7.50
CA ARG A 130 -27.55 29.16 -6.63
C ARG A 130 -27.89 30.46 -7.36
N VAL A 131 -28.45 31.40 -6.62
CA VAL A 131 -28.82 32.71 -7.15
C VAL A 131 -27.88 33.76 -6.56
N PHE A 132 -27.33 34.58 -7.41
CA PHE A 132 -26.45 35.68 -7.02
C PHE A 132 -26.98 37.00 -7.58
N SER A 133 -26.78 38.11 -6.86
CA SER A 133 -26.86 39.42 -7.49
C SER A 133 -25.69 39.56 -8.49
N GLN A 134 -25.77 40.46 -9.45
CA GLN A 134 -24.72 40.70 -10.41
C GLN A 134 -23.43 41.12 -9.71
N GLY A 135 -23.51 42.05 -8.75
CA GLY A 135 -22.34 42.54 -8.03
C GLY A 135 -21.67 41.47 -7.13
N ASP A 136 -22.49 40.63 -6.45
CA ASP A 136 -21.94 39.55 -5.65
C ASP A 136 -21.23 38.51 -6.52
N TYR A 137 -21.74 38.24 -7.71
CA TYR A 137 -21.11 37.29 -8.61
C TYR A 137 -19.81 37.85 -9.24
N GLU A 138 -19.78 39.12 -9.60
CA GLU A 138 -18.58 39.78 -10.12
C GLU A 138 -17.39 39.71 -9.15
N THR A 139 -17.65 39.72 -7.85
CA THR A 139 -16.60 39.55 -6.84
C THR A 139 -16.07 38.09 -6.74
N LEU A 140 -16.86 37.13 -7.23
CA LEU A 140 -16.50 35.71 -7.22
C LEU A 140 -15.95 35.23 -8.58
N ALA A 141 -16.31 35.90 -9.67
CA ALA A 141 -15.92 35.53 -11.02
C ALA A 141 -14.37 35.46 -11.14
N GLY A 142 -13.88 34.41 -11.76
CA GLY A 142 -12.44 34.14 -11.90
C GLY A 142 -11.76 33.58 -10.64
N THR A 143 -12.48 33.41 -9.51
CA THR A 143 -11.88 32.94 -8.25
C THR A 143 -12.08 31.44 -8.01
N TRP A 144 -11.13 30.86 -7.27
CA TRP A 144 -11.19 29.51 -6.76
C TRP A 144 -11.62 29.53 -5.28
N GLN A 145 -12.83 29.06 -4.99
CA GLN A 145 -13.36 29.06 -3.62
C GLN A 145 -13.12 27.72 -2.95
N PRO A 146 -12.50 27.68 -1.75
CA PRO A 146 -12.19 26.44 -1.04
C PRO A 146 -13.48 25.75 -0.58
N LYS A 147 -13.50 24.41 -0.65
CA LYS A 147 -14.54 23.55 -0.09
C LYS A 147 -13.99 22.78 1.10
N TYR A 148 -14.39 23.16 2.30
CA TYR A 148 -14.04 22.45 3.52
C TYR A 148 -15.02 21.34 3.85
N ALA A 149 -14.60 20.37 4.66
CA ALA A 149 -15.54 19.48 5.32
C ALA A 149 -16.36 20.28 6.34
N LEU A 150 -17.69 20.12 6.29
CA LEU A 150 -18.60 20.90 7.12
C LEU A 150 -19.32 20.03 8.14
N THR A 151 -19.64 20.63 9.29
CA THR A 151 -20.62 20.10 10.24
C THR A 151 -21.85 20.96 10.30
N SER A 152 -22.96 20.44 10.82
CA SER A 152 -24.21 21.17 10.92
C SER A 152 -24.01 22.49 11.71
N GLY A 153 -24.31 23.60 11.08
CA GLY A 153 -24.18 24.95 11.64
C GLY A 153 -22.91 25.71 11.23
N LEU A 154 -21.90 25.07 10.61
CA LEU A 154 -20.75 25.73 10.00
C LEU A 154 -20.94 25.86 8.49
N THR A 155 -20.47 26.97 7.94
CA THR A 155 -20.49 27.22 6.49
C THR A 155 -19.06 27.41 5.95
N ASN A 156 -18.83 27.13 4.68
CA ASN A 156 -17.54 27.40 4.02
C ASN A 156 -17.10 28.86 4.22
N HIS A 157 -18.04 29.80 4.11
CA HIS A 157 -17.76 31.22 4.29
C HIS A 157 -17.24 31.54 5.71
N MET A 158 -17.81 30.92 6.75
CA MET A 158 -17.34 31.13 8.13
C MET A 158 -15.92 30.61 8.31
N ILE A 159 -15.62 29.38 7.82
CA ILE A 159 -14.28 28.80 7.91
C ILE A 159 -13.29 29.66 7.11
N SER A 160 -13.58 29.97 5.85
CA SER A 160 -12.72 30.80 4.99
C SER A 160 -12.41 32.16 5.61
N LYS A 161 -13.42 32.81 6.24
CA LYS A 161 -13.23 34.09 6.92
C LYS A 161 -12.28 33.98 8.11
N CYS A 162 -12.43 32.93 8.92
CA CYS A 162 -11.56 32.70 10.08
C CYS A 162 -10.12 32.35 9.64
N VAL A 163 -9.97 31.50 8.62
CA VAL A 163 -8.66 31.14 8.03
C VAL A 163 -7.96 32.39 7.48
N ARG A 164 -8.67 33.25 6.71
CA ARG A 164 -8.10 34.48 6.17
C ARG A 164 -7.58 35.40 7.26
N GLN A 165 -8.38 35.64 8.30
CA GLN A 165 -7.98 36.45 9.43
C GLN A 165 -6.78 35.85 10.16
N ALA A 166 -6.76 34.53 10.38
CA ALA A 166 -5.63 33.84 11.00
C ALA A 166 -4.33 34.02 10.18
N LEU A 167 -4.40 33.83 8.86
CA LEU A 167 -3.23 33.98 7.98
C LEU A 167 -2.73 35.45 7.91
N GLU A 168 -3.61 36.45 8.01
CA GLU A 168 -3.24 37.86 8.05
C GLU A 168 -2.51 38.26 9.34
N GLU A 169 -2.90 37.68 10.47
CA GLU A 169 -2.37 38.05 11.80
C GLU A 169 -1.21 37.15 12.28
N LEU A 170 -1.00 35.97 11.66
CA LEU A 170 0.09 35.06 12.02
C LEU A 170 1.41 35.42 11.31
N GLU A 171 2.50 35.36 12.04
CA GLU A 171 3.83 35.26 11.45
C GLU A 171 4.11 33.78 11.10
N LEU A 172 4.36 33.52 9.84
CA LEU A 172 4.66 32.20 9.30
C LEU A 172 6.05 32.24 8.63
N PRO A 173 7.13 32.21 9.43
CA PRO A 173 8.48 32.19 8.88
C PRO A 173 8.73 30.89 8.11
N ASP A 174 9.63 30.96 7.13
CA ASP A 174 10.04 29.79 6.38
C ASP A 174 11.28 29.15 7.03
N TYR A 175 11.14 27.93 7.46
CA TYR A 175 12.23 27.17 8.09
C TYR A 175 13.21 26.58 7.07
N LEU A 176 12.82 26.49 5.78
CA LEU A 176 13.69 26.00 4.72
C LEU A 176 14.52 27.16 4.13
N PRO A 177 15.86 27.07 4.14
CA PRO A 177 16.72 28.01 3.46
C PRO A 177 16.37 28.17 1.97
N GLU A 178 16.58 29.36 1.42
CA GLU A 178 16.22 29.67 0.03
C GLU A 178 16.91 28.74 -0.98
N GLU A 179 18.16 28.34 -0.72
CA GLU A 179 18.92 27.42 -1.57
C GLU A 179 18.24 26.05 -1.65
N ILE A 180 17.75 25.54 -0.53
CA ILE A 180 17.03 24.28 -0.44
C ILE A 180 15.70 24.38 -1.19
N ARG A 181 14.96 25.46 -0.97
CA ARG A 181 13.69 25.69 -1.69
C ARG A 181 13.90 25.71 -3.21
N ARG A 182 14.92 26.41 -3.69
CA ARG A 182 15.27 26.45 -5.12
C ARG A 182 15.68 25.07 -5.65
N ARG A 183 16.50 24.31 -4.88
CA ARG A 183 16.96 22.97 -5.26
C ARG A 183 15.79 22.01 -5.47
N TYR A 184 14.81 22.02 -4.57
CA TYR A 184 13.65 21.11 -4.61
C TYR A 184 12.42 21.73 -5.31
N ARG A 185 12.54 22.94 -5.88
CA ARG A 185 11.47 23.68 -6.57
C ARG A 185 10.24 23.87 -5.68
N LEU A 186 10.45 24.36 -4.47
CA LEU A 186 9.42 24.63 -3.48
C LEU A 186 9.20 26.15 -3.33
N ILE A 187 7.93 26.54 -3.21
CA ILE A 187 7.55 27.92 -2.85
C ILE A 187 7.74 28.19 -1.36
N GLY A 188 7.68 29.44 -0.95
CA GLY A 188 7.76 29.83 0.45
C GLY A 188 6.60 29.24 1.29
N PHE A 189 6.86 28.99 2.59
CA PHE A 189 5.87 28.38 3.48
C PHE A 189 4.59 29.23 3.61
N ARG A 190 4.75 30.53 3.87
CA ARG A 190 3.61 31.47 3.93
C ARG A 190 2.83 31.49 2.62
N GLU A 191 3.52 31.58 1.50
CA GLU A 191 2.92 31.55 0.17
C GLU A 191 2.14 30.25 -0.07
N ALA A 192 2.67 29.10 0.37
CA ALA A 192 1.98 27.80 0.26
C ALA A 192 0.71 27.78 1.10
N MET A 193 0.75 28.28 2.35
CA MET A 193 -0.42 28.36 3.22
C MET A 193 -1.51 29.29 2.66
N GLU A 194 -1.14 30.42 2.08
CA GLU A 194 -2.11 31.32 1.43
C GLU A 194 -2.72 30.69 0.18
N LYS A 195 -1.89 30.10 -0.69
CA LYS A 195 -2.33 29.50 -1.95
C LYS A 195 -3.13 28.21 -1.77
N ILE A 196 -2.89 27.40 -0.74
CA ILE A 196 -3.69 26.20 -0.48
C ILE A 196 -5.11 26.55 -0.02
N HIS A 197 -5.31 27.68 0.66
CA HIS A 197 -6.62 28.13 1.09
C HIS A 197 -7.31 29.06 0.08
N PHE A 198 -6.55 29.88 -0.61
CA PHE A 198 -7.06 30.93 -1.50
C PHE A 198 -6.25 30.99 -2.81
N PRO A 199 -6.29 29.92 -3.63
CA PRO A 199 -5.51 29.89 -4.87
C PRO A 199 -6.07 30.87 -5.92
N GLY A 200 -5.20 31.49 -6.69
CA GLY A 200 -5.56 32.26 -7.87
C GLY A 200 -5.68 31.41 -9.13
N SER A 201 -5.06 30.22 -9.14
CA SER A 201 -5.04 29.31 -10.28
C SER A 201 -4.94 27.84 -9.84
N GLN A 202 -5.13 26.92 -10.77
CA GLN A 202 -4.90 25.51 -10.52
C GLN A 202 -3.42 25.22 -10.24
N GLU A 203 -2.52 25.96 -10.86
CA GLU A 203 -1.06 25.84 -10.63
C GLU A 203 -0.68 26.22 -9.20
N ASP A 204 -1.35 27.23 -8.62
CA ASP A 204 -1.15 27.61 -7.23
C ASP A 204 -1.47 26.47 -6.27
N VAL A 205 -2.57 25.74 -6.53
CA VAL A 205 -2.94 24.56 -5.72
C VAL A 205 -1.86 23.50 -5.79
N VAL A 206 -1.34 23.21 -7.00
CA VAL A 206 -0.31 22.18 -7.20
C VAL A 206 1.00 22.59 -6.49
N MET A 207 1.43 23.82 -6.63
CA MET A 207 2.67 24.31 -5.99
C MET A 207 2.54 24.34 -4.46
N ALA A 208 1.42 24.83 -3.94
CA ALA A 208 1.16 24.88 -2.52
C ALA A 208 1.09 23.47 -1.90
N ARG A 209 0.35 22.57 -2.55
CA ARG A 209 0.25 21.17 -2.11
C ARG A 209 1.62 20.48 -2.11
N ARG A 210 2.44 20.67 -3.17
CA ARG A 210 3.78 20.11 -3.25
C ARG A 210 4.66 20.55 -2.08
N ARG A 211 4.62 21.84 -1.72
CA ARG A 211 5.37 22.35 -0.58
C ARG A 211 4.91 21.76 0.74
N LEU A 212 3.62 21.77 1.02
CA LEU A 212 3.07 21.31 2.30
C LEU A 212 3.21 19.78 2.49
N VAL A 213 3.06 19.01 1.42
CA VAL A 213 3.33 17.57 1.41
C VAL A 213 4.81 17.28 1.67
N PHE A 214 5.72 18.07 1.08
CA PHE A 214 7.14 17.95 1.37
C PHE A 214 7.44 18.19 2.85
N ASP A 215 6.83 19.21 3.44
CA ASP A 215 6.99 19.56 4.86
C ASP A 215 6.46 18.43 5.79
N GLU A 216 5.30 17.86 5.48
CA GLU A 216 4.75 16.71 6.21
C GLU A 216 5.69 15.50 6.17
N PHE A 217 6.17 15.15 4.97
CA PHE A 217 7.07 14.01 4.80
C PHE A 217 8.44 14.25 5.43
N LEU A 218 8.98 15.45 5.35
CA LEU A 218 10.27 15.78 5.96
C LEU A 218 10.21 15.65 7.47
N ALA A 219 9.18 16.22 8.11
CA ALA A 219 8.99 16.12 9.55
C ALA A 219 8.87 14.66 10.00
N PHE A 220 8.05 13.89 9.30
CA PHE A 220 7.84 12.48 9.55
C PHE A 220 9.14 11.65 9.42
N LEU A 221 9.89 11.83 8.32
CA LEU A 221 11.12 11.09 8.06
C LEU A 221 12.24 11.44 9.04
N ILE A 222 12.38 12.71 9.43
CA ILE A 222 13.37 13.10 10.45
C ILE A 222 13.03 12.44 11.78
N GLN A 223 11.77 12.40 12.18
CA GLN A 223 11.35 11.80 13.42
C GLN A 223 11.62 10.28 13.45
N ILE A 224 11.23 9.55 12.39
CA ILE A 224 11.53 8.12 12.26
C ILE A 224 13.04 7.86 12.32
N LYS A 225 13.81 8.62 11.57
CA LYS A 225 15.26 8.41 11.49
C LYS A 225 15.98 8.81 12.80
N ARG A 226 15.49 9.81 13.56
CA ARG A 226 15.98 10.13 14.91
C ARG A 226 15.74 8.96 15.86
N GLN A 227 14.52 8.45 15.89
CA GLN A 227 14.17 7.28 16.71
C GLN A 227 15.00 6.05 16.33
N LYS A 228 15.28 5.86 15.04
CA LYS A 228 16.20 4.82 14.56
C LYS A 228 17.61 5.00 15.12
N LYS A 229 18.17 6.21 15.11
CA LYS A 229 19.48 6.49 15.69
C LYS A 229 19.52 6.21 17.20
N GLU A 230 18.47 6.52 17.91
CA GLU A 230 18.34 6.23 19.35
C GLU A 230 18.25 4.72 19.61
N ASN A 231 17.50 3.99 18.78
CA ASN A 231 17.35 2.53 18.88
C ASN A 231 18.56 1.75 18.32
N ALA A 232 19.29 2.33 17.35
CA ALA A 232 20.50 1.72 16.76
C ALA A 232 21.71 1.71 17.72
N GLY A 233 21.58 2.27 18.92
CA GLY A 233 22.64 2.33 19.92
C GLY A 233 22.93 1.03 20.67
N LEU A 234 22.37 -0.12 20.28
CA LEU A 234 22.75 -1.41 20.82
C LEU A 234 24.14 -1.79 20.27
N LEU A 235 25.17 -1.39 21.01
CA LEU A 235 26.53 -1.81 20.75
C LEU A 235 26.63 -3.32 20.98
N ILE A 236 27.27 -4.00 20.04
CA ILE A 236 27.59 -5.42 20.17
C ILE A 236 28.97 -5.52 20.81
N ASP A 237 29.04 -6.06 22.01
CA ASP A 237 30.31 -6.27 22.72
C ASP A 237 31.21 -7.28 22.00
N ARG A 238 30.61 -8.23 21.28
CA ARG A 238 31.33 -9.31 20.56
C ARG A 238 30.85 -9.40 19.11
N PRO A 239 31.37 -8.57 18.18
CA PRO A 239 31.06 -8.67 16.76
C PRO A 239 31.49 -10.06 16.24
N LEU A 240 30.72 -10.56 15.27
CA LEU A 240 31.04 -11.83 14.61
C LEU A 240 32.28 -11.66 13.74
N GLN A 241 33.09 -12.72 13.66
CA GLN A 241 34.28 -12.72 12.80
C GLN A 241 33.94 -13.31 11.43
N PRO A 242 34.49 -12.77 10.33
CA PRO A 242 34.39 -13.40 9.03
C PRO A 242 34.85 -14.87 9.06
N THR A 243 34.23 -15.71 8.25
CA THR A 243 34.61 -17.13 8.18
C THR A 243 34.91 -17.55 6.75
N GLU A 244 35.90 -18.41 6.55
CA GLU A 244 36.21 -19.01 5.26
C GLU A 244 35.12 -19.99 4.79
N ASP A 245 34.27 -20.47 5.69
CA ASP A 245 33.19 -21.41 5.35
C ASP A 245 32.14 -20.79 4.39
N THR A 246 31.92 -19.50 4.49
CA THR A 246 31.02 -18.78 3.53
C THR A 246 31.65 -18.71 2.15
N ASP A 247 32.95 -18.41 2.03
CA ASP A 247 33.62 -18.36 0.73
C ASP A 247 33.75 -19.78 0.11
N ARG A 248 34.02 -20.79 0.93
CA ARG A 248 34.02 -22.21 0.48
C ARG A 248 32.63 -22.61 -0.03
N LEU A 249 31.57 -22.26 0.70
CA LEU A 249 30.21 -22.57 0.26
C LEU A 249 29.88 -21.84 -1.05
N ILE A 250 30.16 -20.54 -1.15
CA ILE A 250 29.92 -19.76 -2.37
C ILE A 250 30.67 -20.36 -3.58
N ALA A 251 31.89 -20.78 -3.40
CA ALA A 251 32.68 -21.42 -4.45
C ALA A 251 32.19 -22.83 -4.83
N ALA A 252 31.59 -23.57 -3.89
CA ALA A 252 31.07 -24.92 -4.09
C ALA A 252 29.67 -25.01 -4.65
N LEU A 253 28.90 -23.89 -4.66
CA LEU A 253 27.56 -23.86 -5.18
C LEU A 253 27.54 -24.25 -6.67
N PRO A 254 26.50 -25.00 -7.16
CA PRO A 254 26.38 -25.40 -8.56
C PRO A 254 26.05 -24.24 -9.51
N TYR A 255 25.94 -23.03 -8.98
CA TYR A 255 25.66 -21.79 -9.70
C TYR A 255 26.44 -20.62 -9.10
N GLN A 256 26.67 -19.59 -9.89
CA GLN A 256 27.29 -18.37 -9.39
C GLN A 256 26.23 -17.41 -8.80
N LEU A 257 26.55 -16.78 -7.69
CA LEU A 257 25.72 -15.70 -7.16
C LEU A 257 25.61 -14.56 -8.20
N THR A 258 24.43 -13.97 -8.31
CA THR A 258 24.22 -12.78 -9.14
C THR A 258 25.00 -11.58 -8.60
N GLY A 259 25.16 -10.53 -9.41
CA GLY A 259 25.78 -9.28 -8.97
C GLY A 259 25.05 -8.67 -7.78
N ALA A 260 23.71 -8.69 -7.81
CA ALA A 260 22.85 -8.22 -6.71
C ALA A 260 23.05 -9.04 -5.43
N GLN A 261 23.08 -10.38 -5.54
CA GLN A 261 23.30 -11.25 -4.37
C GLN A 261 24.68 -11.01 -3.75
N ARG A 262 25.75 -10.85 -4.54
CA ARG A 262 27.08 -10.54 -4.03
C ARG A 262 27.15 -9.17 -3.34
N ARG A 263 26.49 -8.17 -3.91
CA ARG A 263 26.38 -6.83 -3.33
C ARG A 263 25.67 -6.87 -1.98
N VAL A 264 24.53 -7.53 -1.91
CA VAL A 264 23.74 -7.64 -0.67
C VAL A 264 24.46 -8.50 0.36
N TRP A 265 25.12 -9.59 -0.06
CA TRP A 265 25.94 -10.40 0.85
C TRP A 265 27.02 -9.57 1.55
N LYS A 266 27.77 -8.78 0.79
CA LYS A 266 28.80 -7.89 1.36
C LYS A 266 28.23 -6.90 2.39
N GLN A 267 27.01 -6.40 2.16
CA GLN A 267 26.34 -5.53 3.12
C GLN A 267 25.97 -6.28 4.41
N ILE A 268 25.41 -7.49 4.29
CA ILE A 268 25.05 -8.34 5.43
C ILE A 268 26.32 -8.72 6.22
N GLU A 269 27.37 -9.14 5.54
CA GLU A 269 28.63 -9.53 6.17
C GLU A 269 29.27 -8.36 6.92
N ALA A 270 29.28 -7.15 6.32
CA ALA A 270 29.80 -5.95 6.97
C ALA A 270 28.99 -5.58 8.23
N ASP A 271 27.66 -5.75 8.18
CA ASP A 271 26.82 -5.50 9.36
C ASP A 271 27.07 -6.55 10.47
N LEU A 272 27.17 -7.84 10.11
CA LEU A 272 27.40 -8.92 11.08
C LEU A 272 28.75 -8.80 11.78
N THR A 273 29.75 -8.29 11.07
CA THR A 273 31.13 -8.11 11.60
C THR A 273 31.34 -6.73 12.22
N GLY A 274 30.35 -5.86 12.16
CA GLY A 274 30.35 -4.52 12.74
C GLY A 274 30.04 -4.51 14.24
N HIS A 275 30.25 -3.35 14.88
CA HIS A 275 29.95 -3.13 16.29
C HIS A 275 28.50 -2.72 16.56
N MET A 276 27.67 -2.61 15.52
CA MET A 276 26.26 -2.23 15.64
C MET A 276 25.36 -3.41 15.27
N ALA A 277 24.28 -3.60 15.99
CA ALA A 277 23.31 -4.64 15.66
C ALA A 277 22.71 -4.39 14.27
N MET A 278 22.85 -5.36 13.36
CA MET A 278 22.21 -5.32 12.06
C MET A 278 20.68 -5.29 12.23
N ASN A 279 20.00 -4.39 11.53
CA ASN A 279 18.56 -4.43 11.37
C ASN A 279 18.24 -4.19 9.88
N ARG A 280 18.20 -5.28 9.07
CA ARG A 280 18.19 -5.21 7.60
C ARG A 280 17.04 -5.95 6.97
N LEU A 281 16.40 -5.29 5.98
CA LEU A 281 15.40 -5.89 5.09
C LEU A 281 16.07 -6.25 3.76
N VAL A 282 16.06 -7.53 3.40
CA VAL A 282 16.41 -8.02 2.07
C VAL A 282 15.14 -8.22 1.26
N GLN A 283 14.95 -7.39 0.27
CA GLN A 283 13.82 -7.39 -0.60
C GLN A 283 14.20 -7.89 -2.00
N GLY A 284 13.38 -8.73 -2.58
CA GLY A 284 13.60 -9.23 -3.94
C GLY A 284 12.44 -10.09 -4.40
N ASP A 285 12.32 -10.26 -5.69
CA ASP A 285 11.25 -11.05 -6.31
C ASP A 285 11.26 -12.51 -5.88
N VAL A 286 10.16 -13.22 -6.13
CA VAL A 286 10.08 -14.67 -5.87
C VAL A 286 11.12 -15.40 -6.72
N GLY A 287 12.00 -16.15 -6.05
CA GLY A 287 13.08 -16.88 -6.72
C GLY A 287 14.34 -16.05 -7.03
N SER A 288 14.48 -14.84 -6.50
CA SER A 288 15.73 -14.06 -6.55
C SER A 288 16.87 -14.64 -5.73
N GLY A 289 16.62 -15.70 -4.93
CA GLY A 289 17.62 -16.40 -4.12
C GLY A 289 17.92 -15.74 -2.78
N LYS A 290 16.93 -15.15 -2.11
CA LYS A 290 17.07 -14.60 -0.74
C LYS A 290 17.54 -15.62 0.28
N THR A 291 17.06 -16.85 0.19
CA THR A 291 17.32 -17.93 1.14
C THR A 291 18.82 -18.26 1.27
N ILE A 292 19.61 -18.19 0.18
CA ILE A 292 21.04 -18.46 0.25
C ILE A 292 21.75 -17.40 1.10
N LEU A 293 21.32 -16.14 1.06
CA LEU A 293 21.90 -15.07 1.89
C LEU A 293 21.61 -15.29 3.37
N ALA A 294 20.39 -15.78 3.69
CA ALA A 294 20.04 -16.19 5.05
C ALA A 294 20.93 -17.34 5.55
N PHE A 295 21.14 -18.35 4.71
CA PHE A 295 22.02 -19.48 5.07
C PHE A 295 23.46 -19.04 5.29
N LEU A 296 24.01 -18.18 4.42
CA LEU A 296 25.35 -17.61 4.61
C LEU A 296 25.44 -16.84 5.95
N ALA A 297 24.43 -16.03 6.30
CA ALA A 297 24.41 -15.31 7.57
C ALA A 297 24.35 -16.25 8.78
N LEU A 298 23.55 -17.32 8.71
CA LEU A 298 23.46 -18.35 9.75
C LEU A 298 24.79 -19.13 9.92
N LEU A 299 25.48 -19.38 8.80
CA LEU A 299 26.83 -20.02 8.84
C LEU A 299 27.86 -19.16 9.56
N VAL A 300 27.85 -17.84 9.36
CA VAL A 300 28.71 -16.91 10.10
C VAL A 300 28.46 -17.05 11.61
N CYS A 301 27.22 -17.14 12.06
CA CYS A 301 26.90 -17.33 13.48
C CYS A 301 27.40 -18.66 14.00
N SER A 302 27.15 -19.75 13.28
CA SER A 302 27.61 -21.11 13.64
C SER A 302 29.13 -21.19 13.75
N ALA A 303 29.86 -20.64 12.77
CA ALA A 303 31.32 -20.59 12.78
C ALA A 303 31.92 -19.81 13.99
N ASN A 304 31.15 -18.84 14.50
CA ASN A 304 31.49 -18.08 15.70
C ASN A 304 30.99 -18.73 17.00
N SER A 305 30.53 -19.99 16.95
CA SER A 305 29.96 -20.70 18.09
C SER A 305 28.76 -19.99 18.75
N ARG A 306 28.06 -19.19 18.00
CA ARG A 306 26.84 -18.50 18.41
C ARG A 306 25.60 -19.05 17.68
N GLN A 307 24.44 -18.81 18.24
CA GLN A 307 23.20 -19.32 17.69
C GLN A 307 22.55 -18.33 16.72
N GLY A 308 22.06 -18.85 15.59
CA GLY A 308 21.19 -18.15 14.67
C GLY A 308 19.84 -18.85 14.56
N CYS A 309 18.73 -18.09 14.44
CA CYS A 309 17.45 -18.69 14.18
C CYS A 309 16.80 -18.15 12.89
N LEU A 310 16.05 -19.02 12.20
CA LEU A 310 15.27 -18.70 11.02
C LEU A 310 13.81 -19.02 11.29
N MET A 311 12.97 -17.99 11.27
CA MET A 311 11.55 -18.09 11.46
C MET A 311 10.82 -18.05 10.10
N ALA A 312 10.09 -19.11 9.81
CA ALA A 312 9.24 -19.24 8.62
C ALA A 312 7.75 -19.10 8.97
N PRO A 313 6.91 -18.57 8.07
CA PRO A 313 5.48 -18.34 8.34
C PRO A 313 4.66 -19.61 8.44
N THR A 314 5.11 -20.71 7.88
CA THR A 314 4.43 -22.00 7.91
C THR A 314 5.38 -23.14 8.26
N GLU A 315 4.83 -24.21 8.80
CA GLU A 315 5.60 -25.43 9.12
C GLU A 315 6.22 -26.06 7.88
N VAL A 316 5.51 -26.02 6.76
CA VAL A 316 6.02 -26.53 5.47
C VAL A 316 7.29 -25.82 5.04
N LEU A 317 7.30 -24.47 5.09
CA LEU A 317 8.49 -23.70 4.78
C LEU A 317 9.62 -23.93 5.78
N ALA A 318 9.31 -24.06 7.08
CA ALA A 318 10.30 -24.36 8.09
C ALA A 318 10.97 -25.71 7.83
N VAL A 319 10.20 -26.74 7.48
CA VAL A 319 10.72 -28.07 7.10
C VAL A 319 11.58 -27.96 5.85
N GLN A 320 11.15 -27.29 4.80
CA GLN A 320 11.94 -27.12 3.57
C GLN A 320 13.26 -26.38 3.80
N HIS A 321 13.26 -25.31 4.60
CA HIS A 321 14.50 -24.61 4.94
C HIS A 321 15.43 -25.51 5.76
N PHE A 322 14.87 -26.30 6.68
CA PHE A 322 15.63 -27.25 7.49
C PHE A 322 16.28 -28.35 6.64
N GLU A 323 15.52 -28.98 5.76
CA GLU A 323 16.00 -30.01 4.83
C GLU A 323 17.05 -29.45 3.89
N ALA A 324 16.82 -28.30 3.28
CA ALA A 324 17.75 -27.65 2.37
C ALA A 324 19.08 -27.29 3.06
N LEU A 325 19.02 -26.75 4.30
CA LEU A 325 20.24 -26.45 5.06
C LEU A 325 20.97 -27.73 5.49
N THR A 326 20.23 -28.76 5.91
CA THR A 326 20.81 -30.06 6.30
C THR A 326 21.51 -30.73 5.12
N GLU A 327 20.85 -30.81 3.95
CA GLU A 327 21.46 -31.30 2.71
C GLU A 327 22.73 -30.52 2.34
N MET A 328 22.68 -29.20 2.46
CA MET A 328 23.82 -28.34 2.16
C MET A 328 24.99 -28.59 3.16
N THR A 329 24.65 -28.75 4.44
CA THR A 329 25.60 -29.04 5.48
C THR A 329 26.34 -30.37 5.24
N GLU A 330 25.60 -31.42 4.91
CA GLU A 330 26.15 -32.72 4.60
C GLU A 330 26.98 -32.71 3.30
N LYS A 331 26.46 -32.13 2.24
CA LYS A 331 27.08 -32.10 0.91
C LYS A 331 28.39 -31.32 0.88
N TYR A 332 28.50 -30.23 1.63
CA TYR A 332 29.66 -29.34 1.62
C TYR A 332 30.54 -29.47 2.89
N GLY A 333 30.17 -30.39 3.78
CA GLY A 333 30.97 -30.66 5.00
C GLY A 333 31.01 -29.47 5.96
N LEU A 334 29.90 -28.74 6.12
CA LEU A 334 29.81 -27.60 7.02
C LEU A 334 29.62 -28.06 8.47
N CYS A 335 30.23 -27.35 9.43
CA CYS A 335 30.15 -27.72 10.85
C CYS A 335 28.90 -27.24 11.57
N THR A 336 27.80 -26.95 10.86
CA THR A 336 26.55 -26.50 11.45
C THR A 336 25.71 -27.67 11.99
N LYS A 337 24.96 -27.40 13.05
CA LYS A 337 24.05 -28.36 13.69
C LYS A 337 22.61 -27.83 13.68
N PRO A 338 21.90 -27.94 12.54
CA PRO A 338 20.54 -27.44 12.43
C PRO A 338 19.57 -28.26 13.28
N ILE A 339 18.52 -27.59 13.80
CA ILE A 339 17.40 -28.20 14.48
C ILE A 339 16.09 -27.58 14.05
N LEU A 340 15.06 -28.40 13.90
CA LEU A 340 13.70 -27.95 13.57
C LEU A 340 12.87 -27.81 14.85
N LEU A 341 12.05 -26.74 14.94
CA LEU A 341 11.09 -26.51 16.01
C LEU A 341 9.76 -25.98 15.46
N THR A 342 8.74 -26.83 15.41
CA THR A 342 7.41 -26.49 14.89
C THR A 342 6.29 -26.79 15.89
N GLY A 343 5.08 -26.25 15.62
CA GLY A 343 3.91 -26.45 16.45
C GLY A 343 3.40 -27.88 16.49
N SER A 344 3.51 -28.63 15.38
CA SER A 344 3.02 -30.01 15.23
C SER A 344 3.90 -31.10 15.88
N MET A 345 5.13 -30.75 16.27
CA MET A 345 6.03 -31.69 16.94
C MET A 345 5.45 -32.24 18.25
N THR A 346 5.73 -33.50 18.54
CA THR A 346 5.32 -34.15 19.80
C THR A 346 5.98 -33.50 21.01
N SER A 347 5.37 -33.65 22.19
CA SER A 347 5.92 -33.09 23.43
C SER A 347 7.34 -33.63 23.76
N LYS A 348 7.66 -34.85 23.36
CA LYS A 348 9.00 -35.44 23.52
C LYS A 348 10.03 -34.76 22.62
N GLN A 349 9.70 -34.63 21.34
CA GLN A 349 10.56 -33.95 20.36
C GLN A 349 10.82 -32.49 20.75
N LYS A 350 9.76 -31.76 21.19
CA LYS A 350 9.93 -30.37 21.69
C LYS A 350 10.86 -30.28 22.89
N LYS A 351 10.72 -31.19 23.86
CA LYS A 351 11.63 -31.21 25.03
C LYS A 351 13.08 -31.44 24.64
N GLU A 352 13.31 -32.35 23.72
CA GLU A 352 14.67 -32.62 23.18
C GLU A 352 15.22 -31.40 22.44
N ALA A 353 14.42 -30.77 21.59
CA ALA A 353 14.78 -29.54 20.89
C ALA A 353 15.13 -28.42 21.88
N TYR A 354 14.29 -28.17 22.88
CA TYR A 354 14.56 -27.16 23.92
C TYR A 354 15.87 -27.44 24.67
N ALA A 355 16.16 -28.71 25.01
CA ALA A 355 17.39 -29.07 25.68
C ALA A 355 18.62 -28.78 24.82
N ARG A 356 18.60 -29.14 23.54
CA ARG A 356 19.69 -28.89 22.59
C ARG A 356 19.90 -27.42 22.28
N ILE A 357 18.82 -26.61 22.23
CA ILE A 357 18.90 -25.14 22.05
C ILE A 357 19.55 -24.53 23.30
N LYS A 358 19.11 -24.92 24.49
CA LYS A 358 19.61 -24.38 25.76
C LYS A 358 21.07 -24.77 26.04
N SER A 359 21.48 -25.99 25.70
CA SER A 359 22.88 -26.45 25.85
C SER A 359 23.82 -25.79 24.82
N GLY A 360 23.32 -25.30 23.69
CA GLY A 360 24.11 -24.83 22.56
C GLY A 360 24.58 -25.96 21.64
N ASP A 361 24.06 -27.20 21.78
CA ASP A 361 24.34 -28.30 20.86
C ASP A 361 23.69 -28.08 19.48
N ALA A 362 22.68 -27.21 19.39
CA ALA A 362 22.13 -26.73 18.16
C ALA A 362 22.52 -25.25 17.97
N ASP A 363 23.13 -24.93 16.84
CA ASP A 363 23.62 -23.59 16.50
C ASP A 363 22.74 -22.89 15.46
N VAL A 364 22.02 -23.65 14.63
CA VAL A 364 21.02 -23.09 13.70
C VAL A 364 19.63 -23.65 14.02
N ILE A 365 18.73 -22.79 14.43
CA ILE A 365 17.37 -23.14 14.85
C ILE A 365 16.35 -22.67 13.81
N ILE A 366 15.68 -23.61 13.15
CA ILE A 366 14.68 -23.28 12.12
C ILE A 366 13.30 -23.66 12.65
N GLY A 367 12.32 -22.78 12.48
CA GLY A 367 10.98 -23.06 12.96
C GLY A 367 9.94 -22.03 12.60
N THR A 368 8.80 -22.12 13.26
CA THR A 368 7.68 -21.18 13.11
C THR A 368 7.56 -20.27 14.34
N HIS A 369 6.41 -19.71 14.59
CA HIS A 369 6.11 -18.97 15.83
C HIS A 369 6.43 -19.75 17.14
N ALA A 370 6.69 -21.03 17.04
CA ALA A 370 7.16 -21.82 18.19
C ALA A 370 8.49 -21.30 18.76
N LEU A 371 9.32 -20.64 17.95
CA LEU A 371 10.60 -20.04 18.35
C LEU A 371 10.45 -18.87 19.34
N ILE A 372 9.31 -18.21 19.33
CA ILE A 372 9.03 -17.03 20.18
C ILE A 372 8.58 -17.44 21.60
N GLN A 373 8.10 -18.69 21.79
CA GLN A 373 7.53 -19.15 23.06
C GLN A 373 8.54 -18.99 24.21
N ASP A 374 8.05 -18.62 25.40
CA ASP A 374 8.88 -18.41 26.60
C ASP A 374 9.73 -19.62 27.00
N LYS A 375 9.24 -20.82 26.65
CA LYS A 375 9.94 -22.09 26.94
C LYS A 375 11.21 -22.29 26.12
N VAL A 376 11.43 -21.50 25.06
CA VAL A 376 12.64 -21.54 24.23
C VAL A 376 13.66 -20.60 24.83
N GLU A 377 14.66 -21.17 25.46
CA GLU A 377 15.81 -20.44 26.02
C GLU A 377 17.03 -20.67 25.11
N TYR A 378 17.51 -19.60 24.49
CA TYR A 378 18.73 -19.65 23.69
C TYR A 378 19.95 -19.50 24.60
N ARG A 379 21.05 -20.19 24.28
CA ARG A 379 22.29 -20.03 25.02
C ARG A 379 23.03 -18.73 24.70
N ASP A 380 23.12 -18.41 23.40
CA ASP A 380 23.78 -17.20 22.90
C ASP A 380 23.22 -16.87 21.50
N LEU A 381 22.02 -16.27 21.44
CA LEU A 381 21.38 -15.90 20.19
C LEU A 381 22.03 -14.65 19.60
N ALA A 382 22.61 -14.76 18.40
CA ALA A 382 23.28 -13.67 17.71
C ALA A 382 22.51 -13.14 16.50
N LEU A 383 21.73 -13.99 15.83
CA LEU A 383 21.02 -13.61 14.60
C LEU A 383 19.60 -14.17 14.58
N VAL A 384 18.66 -13.31 14.22
CA VAL A 384 17.28 -13.65 13.91
C VAL A 384 17.05 -13.38 12.43
N VAL A 385 16.66 -14.41 11.68
CA VAL A 385 16.19 -14.30 10.30
C VAL A 385 14.69 -14.52 10.26
N THR A 386 13.94 -13.63 9.63
CA THR A 386 12.50 -13.80 9.40
C THR A 386 12.20 -13.84 7.90
N ASP A 387 11.51 -14.89 7.45
CA ASP A 387 11.09 -15.03 6.05
C ASP A 387 9.64 -14.61 5.87
N GLU A 388 9.30 -13.97 4.73
CA GLU A 388 7.96 -13.50 4.38
C GLU A 388 7.31 -12.59 5.45
N GLN A 389 7.98 -11.50 5.78
CA GLN A 389 7.62 -10.59 6.88
C GLN A 389 6.16 -10.11 6.88
N HIS A 390 5.53 -9.92 5.71
CA HIS A 390 4.15 -9.43 5.63
C HIS A 390 3.12 -10.31 6.38
N ARG A 391 3.53 -11.51 6.82
CA ARG A 391 2.73 -12.44 7.61
C ARG A 391 3.05 -12.43 9.11
N PHE A 392 4.10 -11.68 9.51
CA PHE A 392 4.50 -11.53 10.91
C PHE A 392 4.34 -10.08 11.35
N GLY A 393 3.74 -9.86 12.52
CA GLY A 393 3.69 -8.52 13.12
C GLY A 393 5.07 -8.05 13.61
N VAL A 394 5.31 -6.74 13.63
CA VAL A 394 6.54 -6.11 14.18
C VAL A 394 6.83 -6.62 15.59
N ARG A 395 5.80 -6.78 16.44
CA ARG A 395 5.92 -7.31 17.81
C ARG A 395 6.54 -8.70 17.90
N GLN A 396 6.27 -9.58 16.93
CA GLN A 396 6.82 -10.95 16.96
C GLN A 396 8.32 -10.95 16.69
N ARG A 397 8.78 -10.09 15.79
CA ARG A 397 10.21 -9.88 15.51
C ARG A 397 10.94 -9.34 16.74
N GLU A 398 10.38 -8.30 17.36
CA GLU A 398 10.93 -7.72 18.60
C GLU A 398 10.98 -8.74 19.74
N CYS A 399 9.90 -9.51 19.95
CA CYS A 399 9.90 -10.57 20.96
C CYS A 399 11.00 -11.61 20.74
N LEU A 400 11.32 -11.93 19.48
CA LEU A 400 12.38 -12.89 19.18
C LEU A 400 13.77 -12.25 19.32
N ALA A 401 13.96 -11.01 18.89
CA ALA A 401 15.22 -10.28 19.08
C ALA A 401 15.54 -10.04 20.57
N ASN A 402 14.53 -9.79 21.40
CA ASN A 402 14.67 -9.60 22.84
C ASN A 402 15.05 -10.87 23.63
N LYS A 403 15.16 -12.04 22.96
CA LYS A 403 15.65 -13.29 23.60
C LYS A 403 17.18 -13.38 23.68
N GLY A 404 17.90 -12.41 23.16
CA GLY A 404 19.35 -12.28 23.26
C GLY A 404 19.78 -10.82 23.42
N GLU A 405 21.03 -10.58 23.76
CA GLU A 405 21.61 -9.25 23.86
C GLU A 405 22.37 -8.91 22.55
N GLY A 406 22.10 -7.74 21.97
CA GLY A 406 22.76 -7.30 20.74
C GLY A 406 22.49 -8.21 19.54
N VAL A 407 21.25 -8.65 19.35
CA VAL A 407 20.87 -9.60 18.29
C VAL A 407 20.78 -8.88 16.95
N HIS A 408 21.45 -9.43 15.93
CA HIS A 408 21.25 -9.00 14.55
C HIS A 408 19.90 -9.47 14.03
N VAL A 409 19.22 -8.63 13.25
CA VAL A 409 17.92 -8.94 12.64
C VAL A 409 18.02 -8.85 11.14
N LEU A 410 17.74 -9.95 10.45
CA LEU A 410 17.64 -10.03 9.00
C LEU A 410 16.22 -10.39 8.59
N VAL A 411 15.59 -9.50 7.88
CA VAL A 411 14.21 -9.67 7.40
C VAL A 411 14.23 -9.94 5.91
N MET A 412 13.48 -10.93 5.46
CA MET A 412 13.32 -11.22 4.03
C MET A 412 11.87 -10.99 3.58
N SER A 413 11.70 -10.39 2.41
CA SER A 413 10.39 -10.23 1.78
C SER A 413 10.43 -10.64 0.32
N ALA A 414 9.46 -11.47 -0.10
CA ALA A 414 9.24 -11.81 -1.51
C ALA A 414 8.22 -10.86 -2.18
N THR A 415 7.58 -9.99 -1.42
CA THR A 415 6.81 -8.90 -2.01
C THR A 415 7.76 -7.77 -2.38
N PRO A 416 7.90 -7.44 -3.65
CA PRO A 416 8.58 -6.22 -4.04
C PRO A 416 7.72 -5.05 -3.55
N ILE A 417 8.19 -4.35 -2.53
CA ILE A 417 7.57 -3.13 -2.03
C ILE A 417 8.34 -1.98 -2.65
N PRO A 418 7.69 -0.99 -3.25
CA PRO A 418 8.38 0.19 -3.75
C PRO A 418 9.31 0.76 -2.70
N ARG A 419 10.54 1.13 -3.10
CA ARG A 419 11.60 1.58 -2.17
C ARG A 419 11.14 2.72 -1.26
N THR A 420 10.33 3.61 -1.79
CA THR A 420 9.72 4.72 -1.07
C THR A 420 8.81 4.27 0.07
N LEU A 421 7.98 3.27 -0.21
CA LEU A 421 7.08 2.69 0.79
C LEU A 421 7.84 1.85 1.82
N ALA A 422 8.89 1.16 1.41
CA ALA A 422 9.74 0.40 2.33
C ALA A 422 10.40 1.30 3.39
N ILE A 423 10.82 2.53 3.02
CA ILE A 423 11.38 3.51 3.96
C ILE A 423 10.35 3.94 5.01
N VAL A 424 9.09 4.05 4.63
CA VAL A 424 7.99 4.47 5.53
C VAL A 424 7.52 3.33 6.41
N LEU A 425 7.30 2.14 5.83
CA LEU A 425 6.77 0.98 6.58
C LEU A 425 7.81 0.31 7.47
N TYR A 426 9.08 0.42 7.09
CA TYR A 426 10.19 -0.26 7.75
C TYR A 426 11.32 0.72 8.06
N GLY A 427 10.98 1.92 8.53
CA GLY A 427 11.94 3.00 8.77
C GLY A 427 13.07 2.63 9.75
N ASP A 428 12.87 1.58 10.54
CA ASP A 428 13.86 0.99 11.43
C ASP A 428 14.85 0.05 10.71
N LEU A 429 14.56 -0.39 9.47
CA LEU A 429 15.37 -1.34 8.72
C LEU A 429 16.25 -0.66 7.64
N GLU A 430 17.46 -1.18 7.45
CA GLU A 430 18.29 -0.92 6.28
C GLU A 430 17.77 -1.75 5.10
N VAL A 431 17.46 -1.13 3.97
CA VAL A 431 16.85 -1.83 2.83
C VAL A 431 17.91 -2.23 1.80
N SER A 432 18.01 -3.53 1.54
CA SER A 432 18.81 -4.11 0.45
C SER A 432 17.93 -4.75 -0.59
N VAL A 433 18.14 -4.43 -1.87
CA VAL A 433 17.32 -4.88 -2.97
C VAL A 433 18.06 -5.87 -3.86
N LEU A 434 17.43 -7.01 -4.12
CA LEU A 434 17.84 -7.99 -5.13
C LEU A 434 17.08 -7.71 -6.43
N ASP A 435 17.68 -6.89 -7.26
CA ASP A 435 17.16 -6.41 -8.54
C ASP A 435 17.57 -7.27 -9.75
N GLU A 436 18.21 -8.42 -9.50
CA GLU A 436 18.61 -9.37 -10.53
C GLU A 436 18.01 -10.76 -10.27
N MET A 437 17.58 -11.41 -11.37
CA MET A 437 17.15 -12.81 -11.33
C MET A 437 18.30 -13.74 -11.74
N PRO A 438 18.36 -14.99 -11.22
CA PRO A 438 19.33 -15.99 -11.68
C PRO A 438 19.24 -16.24 -13.18
N LYS A 439 20.39 -16.33 -13.84
CA LYS A 439 20.52 -16.38 -15.33
C LYS A 439 19.81 -17.57 -16.00
N ASN A 440 19.57 -18.66 -15.28
CA ASN A 440 19.00 -19.89 -15.84
C ASN A 440 17.46 -19.93 -15.79
N ARG A 441 16.79 -18.86 -15.39
CA ARG A 441 15.34 -18.82 -15.29
C ARG A 441 14.72 -18.25 -16.57
N LEU A 442 13.85 -19.03 -17.22
CA LEU A 442 13.09 -18.57 -18.38
C LEU A 442 11.96 -17.63 -17.96
N PRO A 443 11.71 -16.55 -18.71
CA PRO A 443 10.56 -15.69 -18.44
C PRO A 443 9.25 -16.46 -18.52
N ILE A 444 8.33 -16.25 -17.58
CA ILE A 444 7.01 -16.87 -17.58
C ILE A 444 6.17 -16.20 -18.68
N LYS A 445 5.53 -16.98 -19.54
CA LYS A 445 4.59 -16.48 -20.55
C LYS A 445 3.22 -16.29 -19.91
N ASN A 446 2.72 -15.06 -19.96
CA ASN A 446 1.45 -14.68 -19.35
C ASN A 446 0.37 -14.44 -20.40
N CYS A 447 -0.89 -14.71 -20.07
CA CYS A 447 -2.03 -14.25 -20.87
C CYS A 447 -3.24 -13.96 -19.96
N VAL A 448 -3.95 -12.88 -20.28
CA VAL A 448 -5.23 -12.53 -19.65
C VAL A 448 -6.35 -12.83 -20.64
N VAL A 449 -7.29 -13.67 -20.24
CA VAL A 449 -8.34 -14.21 -21.11
C VAL A 449 -9.72 -14.10 -20.45
N ASP A 450 -10.75 -14.10 -21.26
CA ASP A 450 -12.14 -14.17 -20.84
C ASP A 450 -12.66 -15.62 -20.77
N PRO A 451 -13.86 -15.88 -20.19
CA PRO A 451 -14.40 -17.23 -20.03
C PRO A 451 -14.62 -18.00 -21.35
N SER A 452 -14.71 -17.32 -22.52
CA SER A 452 -14.87 -17.99 -23.82
C SER A 452 -13.63 -18.80 -24.19
N PHE A 453 -12.47 -18.45 -23.61
CA PHE A 453 -11.20 -19.15 -23.82
C PHE A 453 -11.08 -20.46 -23.03
N ARG A 454 -11.99 -20.75 -22.09
CA ARG A 454 -11.93 -21.87 -21.14
C ARG A 454 -11.65 -23.22 -21.77
N LYS A 455 -12.34 -23.55 -22.87
CA LYS A 455 -12.12 -24.81 -23.59
C LYS A 455 -10.69 -24.94 -24.11
N LYS A 456 -10.11 -23.84 -24.63
CA LYS A 456 -8.73 -23.83 -25.10
C LYS A 456 -7.74 -23.93 -23.94
N ALA A 457 -8.04 -23.28 -22.83
CA ALA A 457 -7.22 -23.38 -21.62
C ALA A 457 -7.17 -24.83 -21.13
N TYR A 458 -8.30 -25.52 -21.03
CA TYR A 458 -8.34 -26.91 -20.58
C TYR A 458 -7.60 -27.86 -21.54
N ALA A 459 -7.77 -27.72 -22.84
CA ALA A 459 -7.00 -28.48 -23.80
C ALA A 459 -5.48 -28.23 -23.70
N PHE A 460 -5.09 -26.99 -23.35
CA PHE A 460 -3.70 -26.66 -23.08
C PHE A 460 -3.18 -27.33 -21.79
N LEU A 461 -4.00 -27.37 -20.71
CA LEU A 461 -3.64 -28.08 -19.49
C LEU A 461 -3.41 -29.58 -19.76
N GLU A 462 -4.32 -30.22 -20.51
CA GLU A 462 -4.18 -31.63 -20.91
C GLU A 462 -2.86 -31.87 -21.66
N ALA A 463 -2.57 -31.08 -22.66
CA ALA A 463 -1.33 -31.20 -23.43
C ALA A 463 -0.06 -31.03 -22.58
N GLN A 464 -0.09 -30.16 -21.56
CA GLN A 464 1.03 -30.00 -20.64
C GLN A 464 1.18 -31.18 -19.67
N VAL A 465 0.06 -31.75 -19.20
CA VAL A 465 0.07 -32.95 -18.38
C VAL A 465 0.55 -34.17 -19.20
N GLU A 466 0.13 -34.32 -20.44
CA GLU A 466 0.61 -35.37 -21.35
C GLU A 466 2.12 -35.23 -21.65
N ALA A 467 2.64 -34.00 -21.63
CA ALA A 467 4.08 -33.74 -21.73
C ALA A 467 4.85 -34.02 -20.39
N GLY A 468 4.15 -34.52 -19.37
CA GLY A 468 4.73 -34.89 -18.08
C GLY A 468 4.85 -33.73 -17.09
N HIS A 469 4.22 -32.57 -17.34
CA HIS A 469 4.23 -31.41 -16.45
C HIS A 469 3.04 -31.39 -15.51
N GLN A 470 3.19 -30.64 -14.39
CA GLN A 470 2.14 -30.46 -13.41
C GLN A 470 1.52 -29.06 -13.49
N VAL A 471 0.28 -28.94 -13.03
CA VAL A 471 -0.53 -27.73 -13.18
C VAL A 471 -1.09 -27.28 -11.83
N TYR A 472 -1.01 -25.99 -11.54
CA TYR A 472 -1.78 -25.32 -10.50
C TYR A 472 -3.02 -24.65 -11.09
N VAL A 473 -4.16 -24.80 -10.40
CA VAL A 473 -5.37 -24.05 -10.68
C VAL A 473 -5.78 -23.33 -9.39
N ILE A 474 -5.87 -22.00 -9.46
CA ILE A 474 -6.18 -21.15 -8.30
C ILE A 474 -7.59 -20.59 -8.45
N CYS A 475 -8.42 -20.83 -7.44
CA CYS A 475 -9.76 -20.27 -7.34
C CYS A 475 -9.83 -19.24 -6.19
N PRO A 476 -10.62 -18.16 -6.30
CA PRO A 476 -10.84 -17.26 -5.18
C PRO A 476 -11.47 -18.01 -4.01
N MET A 477 -11.10 -17.62 -2.77
CA MET A 477 -11.67 -18.21 -1.56
C MET A 477 -13.12 -17.75 -1.47
N VAL A 478 -14.06 -18.71 -1.55
CA VAL A 478 -15.48 -18.46 -1.29
C VAL A 478 -15.78 -19.04 0.08
N GLU A 479 -16.11 -18.20 1.06
CA GLU A 479 -16.80 -18.65 2.24
C GLU A 479 -18.22 -19.06 1.81
N ALA A 480 -18.65 -20.25 2.23
CA ALA A 480 -20.04 -20.66 2.09
C ALA A 480 -20.89 -19.82 3.06
N GLY A 481 -21.23 -18.61 2.68
CA GLY A 481 -22.18 -17.70 3.28
C GLY A 481 -23.35 -17.50 2.32
N GLU A 482 -24.49 -17.16 2.82
CA GLU A 482 -25.81 -17.13 2.17
C GLU A 482 -25.95 -16.24 0.89
N ASP A 483 -24.88 -15.60 0.42
CA ASP A 483 -24.86 -14.75 -0.78
C ASP A 483 -24.23 -15.41 -2.01
N SER A 484 -24.68 -16.64 -2.34
CA SER A 484 -24.31 -17.32 -3.60
C SER A 484 -24.90 -16.63 -4.87
N ALA A 485 -25.31 -15.37 -4.79
CA ALA A 485 -25.90 -14.64 -5.92
C ALA A 485 -24.90 -14.29 -7.05
N ASP A 486 -23.58 -14.36 -6.79
CA ASP A 486 -22.54 -13.90 -7.72
C ASP A 486 -21.90 -15.00 -8.59
N GLY A 487 -22.44 -16.22 -8.61
CA GLY A 487 -21.95 -17.30 -9.52
C GLY A 487 -20.52 -17.80 -9.22
N LEU A 488 -19.99 -17.59 -8.02
CA LEU A 488 -18.64 -18.03 -7.62
C LEU A 488 -18.64 -19.50 -7.20
N GLU A 489 -17.81 -20.27 -7.86
CA GLU A 489 -17.61 -21.68 -7.56
C GLU A 489 -16.59 -21.86 -6.43
N ASN A 490 -16.91 -22.68 -5.45
CA ASN A 490 -15.93 -23.09 -4.45
C ASN A 490 -14.92 -24.08 -5.04
N VAL A 491 -13.76 -24.23 -4.39
CA VAL A 491 -12.69 -25.13 -4.86
C VAL A 491 -13.17 -26.57 -5.10
N THR A 492 -14.07 -27.06 -4.28
CA THR A 492 -14.58 -28.43 -4.38
C THR A 492 -15.44 -28.61 -5.63
N ASP A 493 -16.42 -27.73 -5.84
CA ASP A 493 -17.31 -27.79 -7.01
C ASP A 493 -16.54 -27.56 -8.31
N TYR A 494 -15.57 -26.62 -8.29
CA TYR A 494 -14.69 -26.39 -9.43
C TYR A 494 -13.82 -27.62 -9.74
N THR A 495 -13.32 -28.31 -8.70
CA THR A 495 -12.53 -29.54 -8.88
C THR A 495 -13.34 -30.62 -9.57
N GLU A 496 -14.60 -30.83 -9.17
CA GLU A 496 -15.47 -31.83 -9.81
C GLU A 496 -15.81 -31.45 -11.27
N LYS A 497 -16.07 -30.18 -11.54
CA LYS A 497 -16.27 -29.69 -12.93
C LYS A 497 -15.03 -29.87 -13.77
N LEU A 498 -13.85 -29.59 -13.22
CA LEU A 498 -12.59 -29.75 -13.92
C LEU A 498 -12.30 -31.23 -14.22
N LYS A 499 -12.52 -32.13 -13.26
CA LYS A 499 -12.43 -33.60 -13.47
C LYS A 499 -13.36 -34.09 -14.59
N ALA A 500 -14.57 -33.55 -14.65
CA ALA A 500 -15.53 -33.90 -15.72
C ALA A 500 -15.14 -33.34 -17.09
N ALA A 501 -14.37 -32.25 -17.12
CA ALA A 501 -13.96 -31.57 -18.36
C ALA A 501 -12.63 -32.07 -18.92
N LEU A 502 -11.74 -32.61 -18.07
CA LEU A 502 -10.44 -33.15 -18.45
C LEU A 502 -10.50 -34.65 -18.69
N ASN A 503 -9.50 -35.18 -19.42
CA ASN A 503 -9.36 -36.62 -19.64
C ASN A 503 -9.31 -37.37 -18.27
N SER A 504 -10.03 -38.48 -18.17
CA SER A 504 -10.14 -39.31 -16.95
C SER A 504 -8.81 -39.91 -16.45
N SER A 505 -7.77 -39.91 -17.27
CA SER A 505 -6.41 -40.34 -16.89
C SER A 505 -5.67 -39.29 -16.02
N ILE A 506 -6.14 -38.04 -16.01
CA ILE A 506 -5.50 -36.93 -15.28
C ILE A 506 -5.92 -36.95 -13.81
N ARG A 507 -4.94 -37.00 -12.92
CA ARG A 507 -5.15 -37.06 -11.47
C ARG A 507 -5.31 -35.64 -10.91
N VAL A 508 -6.54 -35.28 -10.53
CA VAL A 508 -6.88 -33.96 -10.01
C VAL A 508 -7.16 -34.04 -8.53
N ALA A 509 -6.53 -33.18 -7.73
CA ALA A 509 -6.79 -33.06 -6.29
C ALA A 509 -7.16 -31.63 -5.91
N ALA A 510 -7.92 -31.48 -4.83
CA ALA A 510 -8.29 -30.21 -4.23
C ALA A 510 -7.48 -29.92 -2.96
N LEU A 511 -7.12 -28.63 -2.75
CA LEU A 511 -6.45 -28.17 -1.53
C LEU A 511 -7.07 -26.85 -1.04
N HIS A 512 -7.58 -26.80 0.19
CA HIS A 512 -8.23 -25.60 0.72
C HIS A 512 -8.01 -25.40 2.22
N GLY A 513 -8.25 -24.18 2.71
CA GLY A 513 -7.96 -23.75 4.07
C GLY A 513 -8.60 -24.58 5.18
N LYS A 514 -9.80 -25.11 4.95
CA LYS A 514 -10.58 -25.89 5.95
C LYS A 514 -10.06 -27.33 6.19
N MET A 515 -9.15 -27.83 5.36
CA MET A 515 -8.55 -29.17 5.55
C MET A 515 -7.63 -29.21 6.77
N LYS A 516 -7.54 -30.37 7.43
CA LYS A 516 -6.60 -30.60 8.53
C LYS A 516 -5.14 -30.52 8.03
N ALA A 517 -4.23 -30.06 8.87
CA ALA A 517 -2.82 -29.87 8.51
C ALA A 517 -2.19 -31.15 7.92
N ALA A 518 -2.45 -32.31 8.51
CA ALA A 518 -1.95 -33.61 8.02
C ALA A 518 -2.43 -33.92 6.58
N GLN A 519 -3.71 -33.67 6.28
CA GLN A 519 -4.27 -33.90 4.94
C GLN A 519 -3.67 -32.94 3.91
N LYS A 520 -3.45 -31.67 4.29
CA LYS A 520 -2.78 -30.71 3.42
C LYS A 520 -1.36 -31.17 3.08
N GLN A 521 -0.62 -31.64 4.07
CA GLN A 521 0.72 -32.16 3.88
C GLN A 521 0.75 -33.37 2.96
N GLU A 522 -0.14 -34.35 3.18
CA GLU A 522 -0.25 -35.55 2.34
C GLU A 522 -0.52 -35.22 0.86
N ILE A 523 -1.46 -34.28 0.58
CA ILE A 523 -1.76 -33.85 -0.79
C ILE A 523 -0.56 -33.14 -1.42
N MET A 524 0.13 -32.30 -0.64
CA MET A 524 1.27 -31.57 -1.13
C MET A 524 2.48 -32.47 -1.39
N ASP A 525 2.73 -33.47 -0.53
CA ASP A 525 3.78 -34.45 -0.73
C ASP A 525 3.47 -35.33 -1.99
N ALA A 526 2.23 -35.74 -2.15
CA ALA A 526 1.76 -36.49 -3.33
C ALA A 526 1.91 -35.65 -4.61
N PHE A 527 1.62 -34.34 -4.56
CA PHE A 527 1.85 -33.44 -5.68
C PHE A 527 3.34 -33.24 -5.96
N GLY A 528 4.15 -33.05 -4.94
CA GLY A 528 5.62 -32.97 -5.07
C GLY A 528 6.25 -34.23 -5.66
N ALA A 529 5.71 -35.42 -5.30
CA ALA A 529 6.12 -36.71 -5.82
C ALA A 529 5.59 -37.03 -7.23
N GLY A 530 4.81 -36.15 -7.88
CA GLY A 530 4.23 -36.37 -9.20
C GLY A 530 3.08 -37.38 -9.23
N GLN A 531 2.48 -37.67 -8.08
CA GLN A 531 1.31 -38.57 -7.99
C GLN A 531 -0.01 -37.83 -8.30
N ILE A 532 0.00 -36.50 -8.34
CA ILE A 532 -1.10 -35.63 -8.71
C ILE A 532 -0.62 -34.75 -9.86
N ASP A 533 -1.41 -34.65 -10.92
CA ASP A 533 -1.08 -33.90 -12.13
C ASP A 533 -1.60 -32.45 -12.08
N VAL A 534 -2.81 -32.27 -11.54
CA VAL A 534 -3.47 -30.98 -11.41
C VAL A 534 -3.89 -30.74 -9.96
N LEU A 535 -3.40 -29.66 -9.36
CA LEU A 535 -3.75 -29.24 -8.02
C LEU A 535 -4.64 -28.00 -8.05
N VAL A 536 -5.92 -28.16 -7.68
CA VAL A 536 -6.87 -27.06 -7.57
C VAL A 536 -6.85 -26.52 -6.14
N SER A 537 -6.58 -25.23 -5.97
CA SER A 537 -6.43 -24.65 -4.63
C SER A 537 -6.98 -23.24 -4.51
N THR A 538 -7.17 -22.81 -3.28
CA THR A 538 -7.29 -21.39 -2.94
C THR A 538 -5.90 -20.75 -2.84
N THR A 539 -5.83 -19.51 -2.40
CA THR A 539 -4.58 -18.76 -2.12
C THR A 539 -3.65 -19.43 -1.09
N VAL A 540 -4.06 -20.54 -0.47
CA VAL A 540 -3.22 -21.31 0.49
C VAL A 540 -1.88 -21.74 -0.13
N ILE A 541 -1.80 -21.86 -1.47
CA ILE A 541 -0.53 -22.15 -2.19
C ILE A 541 0.45 -20.95 -2.22
N GLU A 542 0.05 -19.75 -1.86
CA GLU A 542 0.98 -18.61 -1.73
C GLU A 542 2.18 -18.95 -0.85
N VAL A 543 2.06 -19.95 0.03
CA VAL A 543 3.10 -20.30 0.98
C VAL A 543 3.54 -21.76 0.79
N GLY A 544 4.75 -21.94 0.30
CA GLY A 544 5.60 -22.97 0.81
C GLY A 544 6.08 -24.06 -0.09
N ILE A 545 5.49 -24.58 -1.14
CA ILE A 545 6.07 -25.76 -1.80
C ILE A 545 6.72 -25.43 -3.12
N ASN A 546 7.98 -25.86 -3.25
CA ASN A 546 8.74 -25.78 -4.48
C ASN A 546 8.52 -27.07 -5.29
N VAL A 547 7.72 -27.00 -6.35
CA VAL A 547 7.53 -28.11 -7.28
C VAL A 547 8.10 -27.69 -8.65
N PRO A 548 9.35 -28.05 -8.96
CA PRO A 548 10.03 -27.60 -10.19
C PRO A 548 9.31 -28.05 -11.46
N ASN A 549 8.57 -29.16 -11.41
CA ASN A 549 7.81 -29.73 -12.53
C ASN A 549 6.45 -29.05 -12.79
N ALA A 550 5.99 -28.18 -11.88
CA ALA A 550 4.77 -27.39 -12.09
C ALA A 550 5.06 -26.20 -13.01
N THR A 551 4.67 -26.33 -14.29
CA THR A 551 4.97 -25.36 -15.34
C THR A 551 3.78 -24.49 -15.72
N VAL A 552 2.56 -24.86 -15.34
CA VAL A 552 1.36 -24.09 -15.69
C VAL A 552 0.62 -23.64 -14.45
N MET A 553 0.17 -22.40 -14.46
CA MET A 553 -0.76 -21.84 -13.51
C MET A 553 -1.98 -21.25 -14.21
N LEU A 554 -3.16 -21.68 -13.83
CA LEU A 554 -4.44 -21.08 -14.20
C LEU A 554 -5.04 -20.39 -12.98
N VAL A 555 -5.36 -19.11 -13.10
CA VAL A 555 -6.03 -18.34 -12.03
C VAL A 555 -7.42 -17.97 -12.51
N GLU A 556 -8.44 -18.46 -11.83
CA GLU A 556 -9.85 -18.16 -12.08
C GLU A 556 -10.27 -16.88 -11.38
N ASN A 557 -11.14 -16.09 -12.01
CA ASN A 557 -11.61 -14.79 -11.51
C ASN A 557 -10.46 -13.88 -11.09
N ALA A 558 -9.46 -13.77 -11.96
CA ALA A 558 -8.21 -13.07 -11.67
C ALA A 558 -8.40 -11.58 -11.30
N GLU A 559 -9.51 -10.94 -11.74
CA GLU A 559 -9.88 -9.58 -11.38
C GLU A 559 -10.13 -9.37 -9.89
N ARG A 560 -10.37 -10.43 -9.13
CA ARG A 560 -10.62 -10.37 -7.67
C ARG A 560 -9.34 -10.38 -6.84
N PHE A 561 -8.22 -10.74 -7.43
CA PHE A 561 -6.92 -10.78 -6.76
C PHE A 561 -6.15 -9.47 -6.91
N GLY A 562 -5.31 -9.13 -5.94
CA GLY A 562 -4.34 -8.07 -6.07
C GLY A 562 -3.25 -8.39 -7.10
N LEU A 563 -2.70 -7.38 -7.79
CA LEU A 563 -1.60 -7.61 -8.73
C LEU A 563 -0.37 -8.20 -8.04
N ALA A 564 -0.03 -7.70 -6.85
CA ALA A 564 1.06 -8.24 -6.03
C ALA A 564 0.82 -9.72 -5.66
N GLN A 565 -0.43 -10.09 -5.33
CA GLN A 565 -0.81 -11.45 -5.04
C GLN A 565 -0.73 -12.36 -6.27
N LEU A 566 -1.24 -11.89 -7.42
CA LEU A 566 -1.12 -12.60 -8.70
C LEU A 566 0.34 -12.80 -9.10
N HIS A 567 1.19 -11.82 -8.84
CA HIS A 567 2.62 -11.93 -9.07
C HIS A 567 3.27 -12.99 -8.18
N GLN A 568 2.93 -13.06 -6.89
CA GLN A 568 3.41 -14.10 -5.97
C GLN A 568 2.97 -15.50 -6.40
N LEU A 569 1.69 -15.65 -6.78
CA LEU A 569 1.15 -16.89 -7.32
C LEU A 569 1.91 -17.29 -8.59
N ARG A 570 2.08 -16.39 -9.55
CA ARG A 570 2.87 -16.61 -10.76
C ARG A 570 4.28 -17.12 -10.45
N GLY A 571 4.91 -16.59 -9.40
CA GLY A 571 6.23 -17.01 -8.95
C GLY A 571 6.33 -18.47 -8.45
N ARG A 572 5.19 -19.16 -8.28
CA ARG A 572 5.16 -20.60 -7.92
C ARG A 572 5.46 -21.52 -9.10
N VAL A 573 5.31 -21.06 -10.32
CA VAL A 573 5.76 -21.76 -11.55
C VAL A 573 7.07 -21.13 -12.05
N GLY A 574 7.72 -21.78 -13.02
CA GLY A 574 8.97 -21.29 -13.60
C GLY A 574 10.19 -21.50 -12.68
N ARG A 575 10.18 -22.54 -11.88
CA ARG A 575 11.31 -22.93 -11.00
C ARG A 575 12.17 -24.04 -11.56
N GLY A 576 11.72 -24.69 -12.64
CA GLY A 576 12.47 -25.69 -13.40
C GLY A 576 13.11 -25.11 -14.67
N HIS A 577 13.62 -26.00 -15.52
CA HIS A 577 14.22 -25.64 -16.80
C HIS A 577 13.22 -25.52 -17.95
N ALA A 578 11.98 -25.99 -17.76
CA ALA A 578 10.92 -25.95 -18.76
C ALA A 578 10.25 -24.57 -18.83
N GLN A 579 9.78 -24.21 -20.04
CA GLN A 579 8.99 -22.99 -20.21
C GLN A 579 7.72 -23.06 -19.38
N SER A 580 7.45 -22.01 -18.61
CA SER A 580 6.27 -21.94 -17.77
C SER A 580 5.27 -20.90 -18.26
N PHE A 581 4.01 -21.13 -17.92
CA PHE A 581 2.85 -20.36 -18.41
C PHE A 581 1.95 -19.97 -17.24
N CYS A 582 1.38 -18.75 -17.32
CA CYS A 582 0.38 -18.30 -16.36
C CYS A 582 -0.83 -17.72 -17.12
N ILE A 583 -2.00 -18.30 -16.88
CA ILE A 583 -3.27 -17.93 -17.54
C ILE A 583 -4.14 -17.25 -16.49
N PHE A 584 -4.45 -15.98 -16.68
CA PHE A 584 -5.35 -15.21 -15.83
C PHE A 584 -6.73 -15.14 -16.50
N MET A 585 -7.70 -15.86 -15.99
CA MET A 585 -9.06 -15.90 -16.51
C MET A 585 -9.95 -14.94 -15.71
N THR A 586 -10.64 -14.02 -16.41
CA THR A 586 -11.57 -13.08 -15.79
C THR A 586 -12.97 -13.69 -15.71
N GLY A 587 -13.66 -13.49 -14.57
CA GLY A 587 -15.05 -13.93 -14.40
C GLY A 587 -16.08 -12.95 -14.97
N ASP A 588 -15.72 -11.67 -15.06
CA ASP A 588 -16.57 -10.57 -15.58
C ASP A 588 -16.60 -10.43 -17.08
N GLY A 589 -15.90 -11.29 -17.82
CA GLY A 589 -15.79 -11.23 -19.28
C GLY A 589 -14.92 -10.09 -19.81
N SER A 590 -14.23 -9.31 -18.96
CA SER A 590 -13.36 -8.21 -19.40
C SER A 590 -12.13 -8.69 -20.17
N GLY A 591 -11.60 -9.85 -19.81
CA GLY A 591 -10.42 -10.45 -20.46
C GLY A 591 -9.26 -9.46 -20.62
N ALA A 592 -8.66 -9.42 -21.79
CA ALA A 592 -7.55 -8.52 -22.11
C ALA A 592 -7.90 -7.01 -22.07
N LYS A 593 -9.18 -6.64 -21.97
CA LYS A 593 -9.61 -5.25 -21.81
C LYS A 593 -9.42 -4.74 -20.38
N ASN A 594 -9.16 -5.64 -19.41
CA ASN A 594 -8.90 -5.27 -18.02
C ASN A 594 -7.50 -4.65 -17.91
N LYS A 595 -7.44 -3.32 -17.89
CA LYS A 595 -6.18 -2.54 -17.82
C LYS A 595 -5.30 -2.92 -16.63
N ARG A 596 -5.91 -3.30 -15.51
CA ARG A 596 -5.17 -3.69 -14.31
C ARG A 596 -4.44 -5.02 -14.53
N LEU A 597 -5.12 -6.03 -15.03
CA LEU A 597 -4.51 -7.34 -15.31
C LEU A 597 -3.53 -7.30 -16.48
N ASP A 598 -3.72 -6.37 -17.40
CA ASP A 598 -2.83 -6.21 -18.58
C ASP A 598 -1.38 -5.86 -18.20
N VAL A 599 -1.17 -5.24 -17.04
CA VAL A 599 0.16 -5.01 -16.43
C VAL A 599 0.96 -6.33 -16.34
N LEU A 600 0.29 -7.45 -16.02
CA LEU A 600 0.93 -8.77 -15.92
C LEU A 600 1.36 -9.35 -17.26
N ASN A 601 0.72 -8.94 -18.36
CA ASN A 601 1.14 -9.34 -19.70
C ASN A 601 2.43 -8.64 -20.15
N HIS A 602 2.62 -7.40 -19.69
CA HIS A 602 3.72 -6.55 -20.17
C HIS A 602 5.00 -6.66 -19.33
N SER A 603 4.90 -7.14 -18.08
CA SER A 603 6.06 -7.22 -17.19
C SER A 603 6.10 -8.49 -16.35
N ASN A 604 7.32 -9.01 -16.20
CA ASN A 604 7.66 -10.03 -15.22
C ASN A 604 8.38 -9.42 -13.99
N ASP A 605 8.67 -8.13 -14.02
CA ASP A 605 9.32 -7.41 -12.92
C ASP A 605 8.31 -7.14 -11.78
N GLY A 606 8.57 -7.74 -10.61
CA GLY A 606 7.72 -7.60 -9.45
C GLY A 606 7.69 -6.19 -8.88
N PHE A 607 8.78 -5.42 -8.95
CA PHE A 607 8.81 -4.03 -8.50
C PHE A 607 7.95 -3.12 -9.39
N PHE A 608 8.01 -3.33 -10.69
CA PHE A 608 7.15 -2.62 -11.64
C PHE A 608 5.67 -2.94 -11.39
N ILE A 609 5.34 -4.23 -11.24
CA ILE A 609 3.95 -4.67 -10.98
C ILE A 609 3.43 -4.11 -9.65
N ALA A 610 4.26 -4.11 -8.60
CA ALA A 610 3.88 -3.56 -7.31
C ALA A 610 3.63 -2.04 -7.39
N ASN A 611 4.45 -1.30 -8.14
CA ASN A 611 4.24 0.13 -8.38
C ASN A 611 2.93 0.39 -9.14
N GLU A 612 2.63 -0.39 -10.16
CA GLU A 612 1.37 -0.25 -10.91
C GLU A 612 0.14 -0.65 -10.09
N ASP A 613 0.22 -1.73 -9.29
CA ASP A 613 -0.85 -2.11 -8.35
C ASP A 613 -1.17 -0.97 -7.38
N LEU A 614 -0.11 -0.34 -6.90
CA LEU A 614 -0.16 0.78 -5.99
C LEU A 614 -0.86 2.00 -6.59
N LYS A 615 -0.49 2.40 -7.81
CA LYS A 615 -1.12 3.51 -8.54
C LYS A 615 -2.61 3.26 -8.82
N LEU A 616 -2.99 2.01 -9.06
CA LEU A 616 -4.36 1.64 -9.45
C LEU A 616 -5.32 1.48 -8.27
N ARG A 617 -4.83 1.06 -7.10
CA ARG A 617 -5.68 0.82 -5.91
C ARG A 617 -5.88 2.03 -5.03
N GLY A 618 -4.92 2.96 -5.05
CA GLY A 618 -4.86 4.00 -4.02
C GLY A 618 -4.45 3.46 -2.63
N PRO A 619 -4.29 4.35 -1.64
CA PRO A 619 -3.62 4.02 -0.36
C PRO A 619 -4.38 3.08 0.59
N GLY A 620 -5.68 2.85 0.38
CA GLY A 620 -6.56 2.25 1.41
C GLY A 620 -6.53 0.74 1.57
N ASP A 621 -6.15 -0.04 0.54
CA ASP A 621 -6.48 -1.47 0.50
C ASP A 621 -5.29 -2.44 0.60
N LEU A 622 -4.03 -1.97 0.57
CA LEU A 622 -2.88 -2.87 0.35
C LEU A 622 -2.41 -3.65 1.58
N PHE A 623 -2.64 -3.17 2.79
CA PHE A 623 -2.02 -3.79 3.98
C PHE A 623 -2.96 -3.97 5.18
N GLY A 624 -4.27 -3.75 5.03
CA GLY A 624 -5.14 -3.77 6.21
C GLY A 624 -4.75 -2.67 7.22
N ILE A 625 -4.06 -1.61 6.77
CA ILE A 625 -3.58 -0.48 7.58
C ILE A 625 -4.74 0.22 8.30
N ARG A 626 -5.98 0.03 7.84
CA ARG A 626 -7.18 0.41 8.61
C ARG A 626 -7.32 -0.32 9.95
N GLN A 627 -6.52 -1.37 10.20
CA GLN A 627 -6.55 -2.10 11.48
C GLN A 627 -5.40 -1.78 12.43
N SER A 628 -4.35 -1.05 11.97
CA SER A 628 -3.22 -0.64 12.81
C SER A 628 -2.92 0.84 12.57
N GLY A 629 -3.52 1.73 13.36
CA GLY A 629 -3.20 3.15 13.54
C GLY A 629 -2.83 3.89 12.24
N ASP A 630 -3.78 4.62 11.68
CA ASP A 630 -3.61 5.36 10.41
C ASP A 630 -2.41 6.31 10.45
N LEU A 631 -1.50 6.17 9.49
CA LEU A 631 -0.61 7.25 9.06
C LEU A 631 -1.48 8.31 8.35
N ASP A 632 -2.17 9.14 9.13
CA ASP A 632 -3.06 10.17 8.61
C ASP A 632 -2.26 11.45 8.33
N PHE A 633 -1.69 11.51 7.12
CA PHE A 633 -1.15 12.76 6.60
C PHE A 633 -2.31 13.71 6.25
N GLY A 634 -2.14 14.98 6.54
CA GLY A 634 -3.18 15.98 6.27
C GLY A 634 -3.41 16.22 4.77
N LEU A 635 -2.33 16.16 3.97
CA LEU A 635 -2.33 16.40 2.52
C LEU A 635 -1.57 15.33 1.75
N GLY A 636 -0.51 14.78 2.33
CA GLY A 636 0.41 13.87 1.66
C GLY A 636 -0.22 12.51 1.42
N ASP A 637 -0.01 11.97 0.22
CA ASP A 637 -0.29 10.59 -0.13
C ASP A 637 1.04 9.92 -0.49
N ILE A 638 1.48 8.96 0.32
CA ILE A 638 2.78 8.28 0.16
C ILE A 638 2.98 7.72 -1.26
N TYR A 639 1.90 7.42 -1.94
CA TYR A 639 1.89 6.77 -3.25
C TYR A 639 1.85 7.77 -4.40
N GLN A 640 0.92 8.73 -4.33
CA GLN A 640 0.78 9.74 -5.37
C GLN A 640 1.92 10.75 -5.32
N ASP A 641 2.45 11.02 -4.13
CA ASP A 641 3.51 11.98 -3.87
C ASP A 641 4.87 11.30 -3.62
N SER A 642 5.08 10.10 -4.17
CA SER A 642 6.31 9.31 -3.94
C SER A 642 7.59 10.02 -4.37
N ASP A 643 7.53 10.87 -5.40
CA ASP A 643 8.64 11.73 -5.81
C ASP A 643 8.98 12.79 -4.74
N VAL A 644 7.97 13.39 -4.12
CA VAL A 644 8.13 14.36 -3.03
C VAL A 644 8.69 13.67 -1.78
N LEU A 645 8.22 12.46 -1.48
CA LEU A 645 8.70 11.65 -0.35
C LEU A 645 10.21 11.32 -0.50
N MET A 646 10.67 10.97 -1.71
CA MET A 646 12.08 10.73 -1.96
C MET A 646 12.93 11.99 -1.71
N LEU A 647 12.50 13.13 -2.24
CA LEU A 647 13.20 14.40 -2.05
C LEU A 647 13.25 14.80 -0.57
N ALA A 648 12.16 14.61 0.17
CA ALA A 648 12.12 14.84 1.61
C ALA A 648 13.06 13.89 2.36
N GLY A 649 13.20 12.63 1.90
CA GLY A 649 14.13 11.65 2.44
C GLY A 649 15.59 12.05 2.26
N GLU A 650 15.97 12.56 1.09
CA GLU A 650 17.32 13.08 0.83
C GLU A 650 17.68 14.24 1.76
N LEU A 651 16.75 15.18 1.95
CA LEU A 651 16.97 16.29 2.87
C LEU A 651 17.03 15.80 4.33
N ALA A 652 16.17 14.86 4.72
CA ALA A 652 16.21 14.30 6.07
C ALA A 652 17.57 13.66 6.40
N ASP A 653 18.21 12.98 5.42
CA ASP A 653 19.56 12.43 5.59
C ASP A 653 20.61 13.53 5.77
N GLN A 654 20.55 14.60 4.99
CA GLN A 654 21.46 15.76 5.13
C GLN A 654 21.30 16.50 6.47
N VAL A 655 20.08 16.59 6.98
CA VAL A 655 19.81 17.18 8.31
C VAL A 655 20.38 16.32 9.42
N LEU A 656 20.23 15.00 9.32
CA LEU A 656 20.69 14.07 10.35
C LEU A 656 22.19 13.80 10.31
N SER A 657 22.84 13.99 9.14
CA SER A 657 24.31 13.99 9.02
C SER A 657 24.96 15.29 9.55
N GLY A 658 24.16 16.35 9.69
CA GLY A 658 24.65 17.69 10.06
C GLY A 658 25.11 18.55 8.90
N ASP A 659 24.95 18.08 7.64
CA ASP A 659 25.30 18.83 6.44
C ASP A 659 24.35 20.01 6.22
N VAL A 660 23.13 19.93 6.74
CA VAL A 660 22.11 20.98 6.72
C VAL A 660 21.57 21.18 8.13
N VAL A 661 21.60 22.42 8.60
CA VAL A 661 21.02 22.79 9.88
C VAL A 661 19.69 23.49 9.64
N LEU A 662 18.60 22.94 10.16
CA LEU A 662 17.27 23.55 10.14
C LEU A 662 16.94 24.12 11.52
N PRO A 663 16.21 25.24 11.62
CA PRO A 663 15.80 25.84 12.89
C PRO A 663 14.81 24.93 13.63
N GLU A 664 15.16 24.45 14.84
CA GLU A 664 14.33 23.50 15.61
C GLU A 664 12.95 24.06 16.01
N LYS A 665 12.85 25.37 16.31
CA LYS A 665 11.60 25.98 16.77
C LYS A 665 10.49 26.04 15.72
N GLU A 666 10.83 26.06 14.46
CA GLU A 666 9.88 26.26 13.34
C GLU A 666 9.39 24.91 12.78
N PHE A 667 10.13 23.84 13.04
CA PHE A 667 9.77 22.48 12.66
C PHE A 667 8.55 21.96 13.39
N GLY A 668 8.32 22.39 14.64
CA GLY A 668 7.22 21.98 15.50
C GLY A 668 5.81 22.39 15.04
N LEU A 669 5.67 23.20 13.97
CA LEU A 669 4.35 23.52 13.40
C LEU A 669 3.68 22.27 12.77
N PHE A 670 4.48 21.29 12.32
CA PHE A 670 3.98 20.04 11.69
C PHE A 670 4.18 18.79 12.57
N GLU A 671 4.77 18.91 13.75
CA GLU A 671 4.82 17.80 14.70
C GLU A 671 3.39 17.47 15.19
N LYS A 672 2.68 16.62 14.46
CA LYS A 672 1.66 15.76 15.07
C LYS A 672 2.41 14.72 15.89
N SER A 673 2.03 14.55 17.15
CA SER A 673 2.45 13.39 17.96
C SER A 673 1.83 12.12 17.36
N ILE A 674 2.46 11.58 16.33
CA ILE A 674 2.09 10.28 15.78
C ILE A 674 2.68 9.26 16.76
N ASP A 675 1.83 8.48 17.42
CA ASP A 675 2.29 7.39 18.28
C ASP A 675 2.78 6.23 17.38
N TYR A 676 4.07 6.26 17.06
CA TYR A 676 4.73 5.27 16.19
C TYR A 676 4.85 3.87 16.81
N ARG A 677 4.44 3.67 18.06
CA ARG A 677 4.42 2.36 18.72
C ARG A 677 3.30 1.46 18.19
N THR A 678 2.44 2.01 17.37
CA THR A 678 1.31 1.29 16.74
C THR A 678 1.51 1.01 15.26
N ILE A 679 2.59 1.46 14.64
CA ILE A 679 3.02 1.12 13.28
C ILE A 679 4.01 -0.04 13.36
#